data_2dc1bef0e7e7651319ce98ab8c0b351c
#
_entry.id   2dc1bef0e7e7651319ce98ab8c0b351c
#
_cell.length_a   1.000
_cell.length_b   1.000
_cell.length_c   1.000
_cell.angle_alpha   90.00
_cell.angle_beta   90.00
_cell.angle_gamma   90.00
#
_symmetry.space_group_name_H-M   'P 1'
#
loop_
_entity.id
_entity.type
_entity.pdbx_description
1 polymer ?
#
loop_
_entity_poly.entity_id
_entity_poly.type
_entity_poly.pdbx_seq_one_letter_code
_entity_poly.pdbx_strand_id
1 'polypeptide(L)'
;MVAAQAARRLGVRLFIGEAALDALEVVLAFACLALGGVDTAVGRLVVQPRRGDLDAGVDLVVEAEVFVDIRRGDLAGRDGADDGRRAGDAVAAGEDAVHIVDLAAGLGDERAALILELFRQLPDNKFSLRHLASASGGASKEGRRETMQIVEQLLATGVIESCPRDKYRLSPAQRPRLEGTVEMLNTGSMFVHVEGMEQQVYIHSRNSLNALDGDRVQLVLTRKARGSNAPEGEITAIVERSRKRYVGTAEVNEHNVFVRIDSRKMPVDVYLHKRDCPNVKNGDKVVVRIAEWAPGSKSPVGELVDILGKAGENDTEMHAILAEYDLPYRFEPEVEAAAEAIDGRITCKDYAERRDFRQTVTFTVDPADAKDFDDALSVRKVRDGVWEVGVHIADVTHYVRPGSVVDTEAEARGTSVYLVDRTVPMLPERLCNELCSLRPHEESLCFSAVFTLNENLEILDEWFGRTVIYSDRRFAYEEAQQVIETGRGDYAEEILTLNRLAQAMRRERFRNGAISFDRAEAKFRLDEKGRPVGVYFKEQKEANQMIEEFMLLANRRVAEFCGKVRGRKSGRTMVYRVHDEPNVDKLQSFRQFILRFGHVFKASEGRPVAKEMNKLFQKVKGRPEENVVTTLAVRSMAKAYYTTDNIGHYGLAFPYYTHFTSPIRRYPDMMVHRLLARYLEGGKTTDKATFEALCEHASEREVIAAEAERASIKYKMVEFMKE
;
A
#
# COMPACT_ATOMS: atom_id res chain seq x y z
N MET A 1 -22.74 -18.03 21.83
CA MET A 1 -23.96 -18.86 21.55
C MET A 1 -23.83 -19.65 20.24
N VAL A 2 -23.39 -19.07 19.15
CA VAL A 2 -23.22 -19.76 17.84
C VAL A 2 -22.13 -20.84 17.91
N ALA A 3 -20.99 -20.54 18.53
CA ALA A 3 -19.90 -21.51 18.75
C ALA A 3 -20.30 -22.70 19.62
N ALA A 4 -21.11 -22.47 20.66
CA ALA A 4 -21.66 -23.52 21.51
C ALA A 4 -22.69 -24.39 20.78
N GLN A 5 -23.42 -23.84 19.82
CA GLN A 5 -24.34 -24.58 18.97
C GLN A 5 -23.62 -25.43 17.91
N ALA A 6 -22.51 -24.93 17.38
CA ALA A 6 -21.63 -25.68 16.45
C ALA A 6 -20.92 -26.83 17.17
N ALA A 7 -20.43 -26.61 18.38
CA ALA A 7 -19.80 -27.65 19.20
C ALA A 7 -20.78 -28.77 19.60
N ARG A 8 -22.04 -28.46 19.88
CA ARG A 8 -23.09 -29.46 20.13
C ARG A 8 -23.43 -30.31 18.92
N ARG A 9 -23.36 -29.76 17.71
CA ARG A 9 -23.56 -30.51 16.44
C ARG A 9 -22.42 -31.46 16.11
N LEU A 10 -21.22 -31.19 16.64
CA LEU A 10 -20.01 -31.99 16.42
C LEU A 10 -19.71 -33.00 17.55
N GLY A 11 -20.59 -33.08 18.56
CA GLY A 11 -20.43 -34.06 19.67
C GLY A 11 -19.23 -33.77 20.61
N VAL A 12 -18.70 -32.56 20.60
CA VAL A 12 -17.55 -32.16 21.42
C VAL A 12 -18.04 -31.43 22.66
N ARG A 13 -17.72 -31.94 23.84
CA ARG A 13 -17.94 -31.21 25.10
C ARG A 13 -16.68 -30.40 25.42
N LEU A 14 -16.79 -29.10 25.23
CA LEU A 14 -15.76 -28.13 25.65
C LEU A 14 -16.22 -27.46 26.95
N PHE A 15 -15.43 -27.57 27.99
CA PHE A 15 -15.56 -26.75 29.20
C PHE A 15 -14.58 -25.54 29.02
N ILE A 16 -15.10 -24.43 28.61
CA ILE A 16 -14.33 -23.17 28.44
C ILE A 16 -15.06 -22.10 29.25
N GLY A 17 -14.36 -21.39 30.13
CA GLY A 17 -14.91 -20.24 30.85
C GLY A 17 -15.29 -19.09 29.88
N GLU A 18 -16.27 -18.26 30.26
CA GLU A 18 -16.84 -17.20 29.39
C GLU A 18 -15.80 -16.26 28.77
N ALA A 19 -14.70 -15.97 29.43
CA ALA A 19 -13.63 -15.10 28.89
C ALA A 19 -12.82 -15.73 27.72
N ALA A 20 -12.86 -17.07 27.55
CA ALA A 20 -12.16 -17.75 26.47
C ALA A 20 -13.03 -17.92 25.21
N LEU A 21 -14.34 -17.76 25.32
CA LEU A 21 -15.29 -17.82 24.21
C LEU A 21 -15.14 -16.62 23.26
N ASP A 22 -14.93 -15.42 23.79
CA ASP A 22 -14.72 -14.20 23.00
C ASP A 22 -13.39 -14.24 22.25
N ALA A 23 -12.33 -14.81 22.87
CA ALA A 23 -11.04 -15.01 22.24
C ALA A 23 -11.10 -16.01 21.07
N LEU A 24 -11.92 -17.07 21.22
CA LEU A 24 -12.08 -18.09 20.18
C LEU A 24 -12.87 -17.55 18.97
N GLU A 25 -13.87 -16.69 19.17
CA GLU A 25 -14.59 -16.00 18.08
C GLU A 25 -13.69 -15.07 17.31
N VAL A 26 -12.78 -14.36 17.98
CA VAL A 26 -11.78 -13.48 17.35
C VAL A 26 -10.75 -14.30 16.56
N VAL A 27 -10.26 -15.41 17.09
CA VAL A 27 -9.29 -16.27 16.40
C VAL A 27 -9.91 -16.95 15.17
N LEU A 28 -11.16 -17.40 15.24
CA LEU A 28 -11.88 -17.96 14.09
C LEU A 28 -12.17 -16.89 13.02
N ALA A 29 -12.50 -15.66 13.43
CA ALA A 29 -12.66 -14.55 12.51
C ALA A 29 -11.34 -14.17 11.81
N PHE A 30 -10.21 -14.23 12.52
CA PHE A 30 -8.87 -13.97 11.95
C PHE A 30 -8.33 -15.12 11.10
N ALA A 31 -8.61 -16.37 11.46
CA ALA A 31 -8.25 -17.52 10.61
C ALA A 31 -8.98 -17.48 9.26
N CYS A 32 -10.25 -17.05 9.22
CA CYS A 32 -10.98 -16.78 7.98
C CYS A 32 -10.43 -15.59 7.19
N LEU A 33 -9.78 -14.63 7.85
CA LEU A 33 -9.17 -13.46 7.22
C LEU A 33 -7.79 -13.74 6.62
N ALA A 34 -7.06 -14.72 7.14
CA ALA A 34 -5.73 -15.11 6.67
C ALA A 34 -5.77 -16.06 5.44
N LEU A 35 -6.91 -16.70 5.19
CA LEU A 35 -7.11 -17.66 4.10
C LEU A 35 -7.79 -17.00 2.87
N GLY A 36 -7.30 -15.83 2.44
CA GLY A 36 -7.74 -15.18 1.21
C GLY A 36 -7.50 -16.05 -0.01
N GLY A 37 -8.58 -16.61 -0.58
CA GLY A 37 -8.66 -17.09 -1.93
C GLY A 37 -8.26 -18.56 -2.17
N VAL A 38 -9.09 -19.51 -1.73
CA VAL A 38 -9.13 -20.85 -2.34
C VAL A 38 -10.60 -21.28 -2.45
N ASP A 39 -11.02 -21.57 -3.65
CA ASP A 39 -12.32 -22.18 -3.95
C ASP A 39 -12.40 -23.59 -3.36
N THR A 40 -13.51 -23.83 -2.66
CA THR A 40 -14.03 -25.13 -2.26
C THR A 40 -13.03 -26.15 -1.70
N ALA A 41 -12.74 -26.07 -0.42
CA ALA A 41 -12.22 -27.18 0.35
C ALA A 41 -13.04 -27.42 1.62
N VAL A 42 -13.68 -28.58 1.72
CA VAL A 42 -14.25 -29.07 2.97
C VAL A 42 -13.10 -29.59 3.81
N GLY A 43 -12.53 -28.72 4.67
CA GLY A 43 -11.46 -29.10 5.58
C GLY A 43 -12.02 -29.87 6.78
N ARG A 44 -11.42 -30.99 7.09
CA ARG A 44 -11.65 -31.73 8.35
C ARG A 44 -10.56 -31.29 9.34
N LEU A 45 -10.97 -30.62 10.40
CA LEU A 45 -10.07 -30.26 11.50
C LEU A 45 -9.80 -31.52 12.34
N VAL A 46 -8.57 -32.01 12.34
CA VAL A 46 -8.15 -33.11 13.19
C VAL A 46 -7.29 -32.53 14.31
N VAL A 47 -7.81 -32.53 15.52
CA VAL A 47 -7.05 -32.15 16.73
C VAL A 47 -6.53 -33.46 17.36
N GLN A 48 -5.21 -33.66 17.38
CA GLN A 48 -4.59 -34.74 18.10
C GLN A 48 -3.99 -34.23 19.41
N PRO A 49 -4.40 -34.78 20.58
CA PRO A 49 -3.73 -34.45 21.84
C PRO A 49 -2.43 -35.26 21.97
N ARG A 50 -1.29 -34.59 22.15
CA ARG A 50 -0.07 -35.25 22.64
C ARG A 50 -0.18 -35.46 24.14
N ARG A 51 -0.03 -36.72 24.57
CA ARG A 51 0.13 -37.07 25.98
C ARG A 51 1.53 -36.68 26.45
N GLY A 52 1.62 -35.74 27.36
CA GLY A 52 2.77 -35.46 28.19
C GLY A 52 2.35 -35.56 29.66
N ASP A 53 3.25 -36.01 30.53
CA ASP A 53 2.99 -36.42 31.91
C ASP A 53 2.28 -35.37 32.75
N LEU A 54 1.33 -35.83 33.52
CA LEU A 54 0.56 -35.13 34.54
C LEU A 54 1.46 -34.80 35.74
N ASP A 55 1.96 -33.57 35.81
CA ASP A 55 2.19 -32.81 37.05
C ASP A 55 2.82 -31.45 36.69
N ALA A 56 1.99 -30.44 36.52
CA ALA A 56 2.20 -29.00 36.55
C ALA A 56 1.38 -28.32 35.45
N GLY A 57 0.73 -27.25 35.75
CA GLY A 57 -0.18 -26.39 35.04
C GLY A 57 -0.26 -26.54 33.50
N VAL A 58 -1.47 -26.75 33.01
CA VAL A 58 -1.75 -27.08 31.60
C VAL A 58 -1.61 -25.83 30.75
N ASP A 59 -0.52 -25.71 29.99
CA ASP A 59 -0.45 -24.86 28.81
C ASP A 59 -0.94 -25.66 27.58
N LEU A 60 -2.10 -25.30 27.06
CA LEU A 60 -2.66 -25.93 25.86
C LEU A 60 -2.09 -25.24 24.63
N VAL A 61 -1.06 -25.83 24.02
CA VAL A 61 -0.57 -25.42 22.71
C VAL A 61 -1.46 -26.06 21.63
N VAL A 62 -2.25 -25.28 20.92
CA VAL A 62 -3.04 -25.74 19.78
C VAL A 62 -2.24 -25.49 18.51
N GLU A 63 -1.59 -26.52 17.96
CA GLU A 63 -1.06 -26.50 16.60
C GLU A 63 -2.16 -26.97 15.64
N ALA A 64 -2.57 -26.11 14.71
CA ALA A 64 -3.50 -26.45 13.65
C ALA A 64 -2.74 -26.62 12.32
N GLU A 65 -2.60 -27.87 11.87
CA GLU A 65 -2.18 -28.15 10.49
C GLU A 65 -3.41 -28.24 9.58
N VAL A 66 -3.42 -27.46 8.51
CA VAL A 66 -4.46 -27.51 7.48
C VAL A 66 -3.94 -28.30 6.28
N PHE A 67 -4.44 -29.52 6.07
CA PHE A 67 -4.22 -30.28 4.86
C PHE A 67 -5.31 -29.97 3.83
N VAL A 68 -4.90 -29.54 2.64
CA VAL A 68 -5.80 -29.34 1.51
C VAL A 68 -5.62 -30.50 0.53
N ASP A 69 -6.62 -31.36 0.40
CA ASP A 69 -6.66 -32.46 -0.59
C ASP A 69 -7.39 -31.97 -1.85
N ILE A 70 -6.65 -31.77 -2.96
CA ILE A 70 -7.20 -31.34 -4.23
C ILE A 70 -7.49 -32.59 -5.09
N ARG A 71 -8.72 -33.03 -5.13
CA ARG A 71 -9.16 -34.03 -6.12
C ARG A 71 -9.45 -33.36 -7.46
N ARG A 72 -8.69 -33.75 -8.48
CA ARG A 72 -8.97 -33.43 -9.88
C ARG A 72 -10.22 -34.18 -10.34
N GLY A 73 -11.23 -33.41 -10.78
CA GLY A 73 -12.33 -33.92 -11.53
C GLY A 73 -12.05 -33.75 -13.01
N ASP A 74 -12.13 -34.84 -13.75
CA ASP A 74 -12.04 -34.89 -15.21
C ASP A 74 -13.21 -34.17 -15.88
N LEU A 75 -12.90 -33.32 -16.84
CA LEU A 75 -13.85 -32.98 -17.92
C LEU A 75 -13.12 -32.98 -19.23
N ALA A 76 -13.46 -34.02 -20.01
CA ALA A 76 -13.07 -34.20 -21.38
C ALA A 76 -14.04 -33.45 -22.34
N GLY A 77 -13.48 -32.87 -23.37
CA GLY A 77 -14.04 -32.81 -24.69
C GLY A 77 -14.83 -31.58 -25.11
N ARG A 78 -14.30 -30.80 -26.01
CA ARG A 78 -14.71 -30.77 -27.43
C ARG A 78 -14.03 -29.64 -28.21
N ASP A 79 -13.69 -30.06 -29.43
CA ASP A 79 -13.10 -29.37 -30.57
C ASP A 79 -13.78 -28.05 -30.98
N GLY A 80 -13.01 -27.19 -31.68
CA GLY A 80 -13.54 -26.17 -32.55
C GLY A 80 -12.52 -25.13 -32.99
N ALA A 81 -11.73 -25.47 -34.01
CA ALA A 81 -11.26 -24.72 -35.17
C ALA A 81 -11.10 -23.20 -35.14
N ASP A 82 -9.88 -22.81 -35.50
CA ASP A 82 -9.50 -21.88 -36.59
C ASP A 82 -9.78 -20.38 -36.45
N ASP A 83 -8.81 -19.55 -36.49
CA ASP A 83 -8.33 -18.78 -37.63
C ASP A 83 -7.24 -17.75 -37.21
N GLY A 84 -6.25 -17.69 -38.02
CA GLY A 84 -5.03 -16.98 -38.06
C GLY A 84 -5.05 -15.46 -38.12
N ARG A 85 -3.91 -14.96 -37.90
CA ARG A 85 -3.16 -13.87 -38.54
C ARG A 85 -2.39 -12.96 -37.60
N ARG A 86 -1.06 -13.06 -37.82
CA ARG A 86 -0.09 -11.98 -38.07
C ARG A 86 0.29 -11.05 -36.91
N ALA A 87 1.50 -11.08 -36.79
CA ALA A 87 2.68 -10.21 -36.96
C ALA A 87 3.15 -9.74 -35.61
N GLY A 88 4.32 -10.07 -35.14
CA GLY A 88 5.60 -9.63 -35.67
C GLY A 88 5.97 -8.31 -35.07
N ASP A 89 6.64 -8.34 -33.89
CA ASP A 89 7.57 -7.27 -33.53
C ASP A 89 8.83 -7.90 -32.94
N ALA A 90 9.93 -7.63 -33.64
CA ALA A 90 11.26 -8.05 -33.28
C ALA A 90 11.75 -7.19 -32.12
N VAL A 91 11.91 -7.80 -30.95
CA VAL A 91 12.69 -7.20 -29.87
C VAL A 91 14.17 -7.44 -30.17
N ALA A 92 14.93 -6.36 -30.16
CA ALA A 92 16.35 -6.32 -30.42
C ALA A 92 17.10 -7.35 -29.57
N ALA A 93 17.73 -8.31 -30.23
CA ALA A 93 18.67 -9.23 -29.61
C ALA A 93 19.94 -8.46 -29.29
N GLY A 94 20.23 -8.33 -27.99
CA GLY A 94 21.51 -7.79 -27.52
C GLY A 94 22.69 -8.67 -27.94
N GLU A 95 23.88 -8.09 -27.93
CA GLU A 95 25.15 -8.58 -28.45
C GLU A 95 25.64 -9.97 -27.97
N ASP A 96 24.99 -10.58 -26.98
CA ASP A 96 25.33 -11.92 -26.47
C ASP A 96 24.84 -13.10 -27.35
N ALA A 97 24.06 -12.84 -28.39
CA ALA A 97 23.64 -13.86 -29.37
C ALA A 97 24.77 -14.29 -30.34
N VAL A 98 25.88 -13.60 -30.35
CA VAL A 98 27.00 -13.77 -31.28
C VAL A 98 27.80 -15.05 -31.01
N HIS A 99 27.95 -15.47 -29.75
CA HIS A 99 28.81 -16.59 -29.39
C HIS A 99 28.37 -17.99 -29.88
N ILE A 100 27.06 -18.21 -30.08
CA ILE A 100 26.58 -19.54 -30.54
C ILE A 100 26.63 -19.67 -32.05
N VAL A 101 26.50 -18.57 -32.78
CA VAL A 101 26.66 -18.57 -34.26
C VAL A 101 28.09 -18.93 -34.65
N ASP A 102 29.07 -18.40 -33.92
CA ASP A 102 30.50 -18.70 -34.13
C ASP A 102 30.85 -20.17 -33.81
N LEU A 103 30.18 -20.76 -32.80
CA LEU A 103 30.39 -22.17 -32.45
C LEU A 103 29.83 -23.14 -33.53
N ALA A 104 28.65 -22.80 -34.14
CA ALA A 104 28.09 -23.59 -35.24
C ALA A 104 28.97 -23.49 -36.49
N ALA A 105 29.56 -22.32 -36.79
CA ALA A 105 30.49 -22.13 -37.89
C ALA A 105 31.84 -22.86 -37.67
N GLY A 106 32.28 -22.98 -36.41
CA GLY A 106 33.47 -23.71 -36.03
C GLY A 106 33.36 -25.23 -36.10
N LEU A 107 32.15 -25.80 -36.05
CA LEU A 107 31.90 -27.23 -36.14
C LEU A 107 31.75 -27.73 -37.57
N GLY A 108 31.52 -26.87 -38.59
CA GLY A 108 31.44 -27.18 -40.00
C GLY A 108 30.40 -28.24 -40.41
N ASP A 109 29.44 -28.53 -39.53
CA ASP A 109 28.48 -29.63 -39.69
C ASP A 109 27.03 -29.09 -39.64
N GLU A 110 26.30 -29.22 -40.77
CA GLU A 110 24.88 -28.84 -40.86
C GLU A 110 24.00 -29.49 -39.77
N ARG A 111 24.37 -30.66 -39.32
CA ARG A 111 23.66 -31.41 -38.30
C ARG A 111 23.81 -30.78 -36.89
N ALA A 112 25.00 -30.28 -36.60
CA ALA A 112 25.28 -29.54 -35.36
C ALA A 112 24.44 -28.25 -35.31
N ALA A 113 24.31 -27.56 -36.44
CA ALA A 113 23.48 -26.36 -36.55
C ALA A 113 21.99 -26.66 -36.28
N LEU A 114 21.46 -27.76 -36.83
CA LEU A 114 20.08 -28.18 -36.59
C LEU A 114 19.81 -28.58 -35.13
N ILE A 115 20.78 -29.23 -34.48
CA ILE A 115 20.69 -29.61 -33.07
C ILE A 115 20.71 -28.36 -32.19
N LEU A 116 21.56 -27.40 -32.46
CA LEU A 116 21.63 -26.12 -31.74
C LEU A 116 20.36 -25.31 -31.93
N GLU A 117 19.84 -25.25 -33.16
CA GLU A 117 18.57 -24.56 -33.45
C GLU A 117 17.38 -25.18 -32.71
N LEU A 118 17.34 -26.52 -32.60
CA LEU A 118 16.32 -27.22 -31.81
C LEU A 118 16.38 -26.84 -30.33
N PHE A 119 17.57 -26.73 -29.76
CA PHE A 119 17.77 -26.25 -28.37
C PHE A 119 17.42 -24.77 -28.20
N ARG A 120 17.67 -23.92 -29.21
CA ARG A 120 17.27 -22.51 -29.18
C ARG A 120 15.74 -22.33 -29.23
N GLN A 121 15.08 -23.06 -30.14
CA GLN A 121 13.61 -22.99 -30.27
C GLN A 121 12.90 -23.53 -29.02
N LEU A 122 13.48 -24.53 -28.37
CA LEU A 122 12.90 -25.24 -27.24
C LEU A 122 13.91 -25.36 -26.08
N PRO A 123 14.37 -24.22 -25.50
CA PRO A 123 15.47 -24.18 -24.52
C PRO A 123 15.15 -24.92 -23.20
N ASP A 124 13.87 -25.13 -22.90
CA ASP A 124 13.42 -25.79 -21.69
C ASP A 124 13.25 -27.29 -21.82
N ASN A 125 13.29 -27.79 -23.07
CA ASN A 125 13.03 -29.19 -23.33
C ASN A 125 14.29 -30.04 -23.09
N LYS A 126 14.04 -31.24 -22.56
CA LYS A 126 15.08 -32.27 -22.38
C LYS A 126 14.97 -33.27 -23.51
N PHE A 127 15.98 -33.34 -24.39
CA PHE A 127 16.01 -34.19 -25.52
C PHE A 127 16.85 -35.43 -25.25
N SER A 128 16.37 -36.60 -25.66
CA SER A 128 17.18 -37.82 -25.72
C SER A 128 18.01 -37.85 -26.99
N LEU A 129 19.11 -38.58 -26.99
CA LEU A 129 19.96 -38.78 -28.17
C LEU A 129 19.14 -39.21 -29.39
N ARG A 130 18.14 -40.08 -29.20
CA ARG A 130 17.24 -40.55 -30.26
C ARG A 130 16.40 -39.42 -30.88
N HIS A 131 15.97 -38.48 -30.02
CA HIS A 131 15.22 -37.32 -30.47
C HIS A 131 16.08 -36.38 -31.29
N LEU A 132 17.30 -36.08 -30.78
CA LEU A 132 18.29 -35.22 -31.45
C LEU A 132 18.68 -35.79 -32.81
N ALA A 133 18.96 -37.10 -32.87
CA ALA A 133 19.28 -37.78 -34.11
C ALA A 133 18.12 -37.75 -35.12
N SER A 134 16.87 -37.93 -34.66
CA SER A 134 15.70 -37.86 -35.55
C SER A 134 15.48 -36.44 -36.10
N ALA A 135 15.63 -35.42 -35.24
CA ALA A 135 15.43 -34.02 -35.62
C ALA A 135 16.53 -33.48 -36.56
N SER A 136 17.74 -34.01 -36.46
CA SER A 136 18.87 -33.62 -37.32
C SER A 136 19.06 -34.53 -38.57
N GLY A 137 18.06 -35.33 -38.92
CA GLY A 137 18.14 -36.21 -40.10
C GLY A 137 19.00 -37.48 -39.95
N GLY A 138 19.46 -37.78 -38.70
CA GLY A 138 20.37 -38.90 -38.40
C GLY A 138 19.71 -40.14 -37.82
N ALA A 139 18.55 -40.61 -38.38
CA ALA A 139 17.83 -41.78 -37.89
C ALA A 139 18.57 -43.12 -38.16
N SER A 140 19.54 -43.18 -39.09
CA SER A 140 20.38 -44.32 -39.38
C SER A 140 21.34 -44.65 -38.22
N LYS A 141 21.96 -45.84 -38.26
CA LYS A 141 22.95 -46.24 -37.27
C LYS A 141 24.21 -45.34 -37.30
N GLU A 142 24.61 -44.87 -38.46
CA GLU A 142 25.72 -43.99 -38.72
C GLU A 142 25.36 -42.56 -38.24
N GLY A 143 24.23 -42.02 -38.59
CA GLY A 143 23.75 -40.71 -38.15
C GLY A 143 23.57 -40.57 -36.63
N ARG A 144 23.20 -41.65 -35.93
CA ARG A 144 23.19 -41.65 -34.46
C ARG A 144 24.57 -41.56 -33.83
N ARG A 145 25.59 -42.20 -34.49
CA ARG A 145 27.00 -42.12 -34.03
C ARG A 145 27.55 -40.69 -34.19
N GLU A 146 27.25 -40.09 -35.33
CA GLU A 146 27.65 -38.67 -35.58
C GLU A 146 26.92 -37.71 -34.60
N THR A 147 25.59 -37.90 -34.38
CA THR A 147 24.86 -37.13 -33.38
C THR A 147 25.45 -37.26 -31.97
N MET A 148 25.95 -38.47 -31.61
CA MET A 148 26.59 -38.70 -30.32
C MET A 148 27.89 -37.90 -30.21
N GLN A 149 28.70 -37.87 -31.23
CA GLN A 149 29.92 -37.10 -31.29
C GLN A 149 29.66 -35.59 -31.16
N ILE A 150 28.65 -35.08 -31.84
CA ILE A 150 28.20 -33.68 -31.70
C ILE A 150 27.75 -33.39 -30.28
N VAL A 151 26.92 -34.26 -29.66
CA VAL A 151 26.44 -34.12 -28.28
C VAL A 151 27.63 -34.13 -27.29
N GLU A 152 28.62 -35.01 -27.49
CA GLU A 152 29.82 -35.05 -26.66
C GLU A 152 30.64 -33.75 -26.77
N GLN A 153 30.78 -33.18 -27.97
CA GLN A 153 31.44 -31.89 -28.19
C GLN A 153 30.65 -30.74 -27.52
N LEU A 154 29.33 -30.72 -27.66
CA LEU A 154 28.48 -29.70 -27.03
C LEU A 154 28.46 -29.79 -25.50
N LEU A 155 28.63 -31.00 -24.95
CA LEU A 155 28.83 -31.20 -23.51
C LEU A 155 30.20 -30.70 -23.06
N ALA A 156 31.27 -31.04 -23.83
CA ALA A 156 32.64 -30.61 -23.51
C ALA A 156 32.80 -29.09 -23.56
N THR A 157 32.09 -28.41 -24.45
CA THR A 157 32.07 -26.95 -24.57
C THR A 157 31.09 -26.27 -23.61
N GLY A 158 30.31 -27.01 -22.81
CA GLY A 158 29.34 -26.47 -21.87
C GLY A 158 28.12 -25.81 -22.51
N VAL A 159 27.88 -26.02 -23.80
CA VAL A 159 26.69 -25.51 -24.50
C VAL A 159 25.42 -26.23 -24.06
N ILE A 160 25.50 -27.54 -23.83
CA ILE A 160 24.44 -28.35 -23.26
C ILE A 160 24.89 -29.05 -22.00
N GLU A 161 23.96 -29.47 -21.17
CA GLU A 161 24.22 -30.26 -19.97
C GLU A 161 23.45 -31.59 -19.98
N SER A 162 24.03 -32.60 -19.31
CA SER A 162 23.40 -33.90 -19.13
C SER A 162 22.32 -33.84 -18.06
N CYS A 163 21.18 -34.50 -18.35
CA CYS A 163 20.06 -34.65 -17.42
C CYS A 163 19.79 -36.13 -17.12
N PRO A 164 19.10 -36.50 -16.04
CA PRO A 164 18.72 -37.87 -15.74
C PRO A 164 18.01 -38.57 -16.92
N ARG A 165 18.27 -39.88 -17.09
CA ARG A 165 17.74 -40.74 -18.13
C ARG A 165 18.26 -40.42 -19.54
N ASP A 166 19.56 -40.14 -19.65
CA ASP A 166 20.27 -39.85 -20.91
C ASP A 166 19.58 -38.79 -21.79
N LYS A 167 19.19 -37.73 -21.14
CA LYS A 167 18.63 -36.54 -21.80
C LYS A 167 19.61 -35.37 -21.68
N TYR A 168 19.51 -34.45 -22.61
CA TYR A 168 20.33 -33.27 -22.73
C TYR A 168 19.43 -32.03 -22.79
N ARG A 169 19.88 -30.92 -22.23
CA ARG A 169 19.22 -29.62 -22.32
C ARG A 169 20.24 -28.52 -22.60
N LEU A 170 19.77 -27.39 -23.11
CA LEU A 170 20.61 -26.22 -23.26
C LEU A 170 21.09 -25.77 -21.86
N SER A 171 22.40 -25.51 -21.77
CA SER A 171 23.00 -25.02 -20.52
C SER A 171 22.33 -23.70 -20.11
N PRO A 172 22.07 -23.46 -18.83
CA PRO A 172 21.57 -22.18 -18.35
C PRO A 172 22.43 -20.98 -18.77
N ALA A 173 23.75 -21.17 -18.90
CA ALA A 173 24.68 -20.14 -19.36
C ALA A 173 24.44 -19.67 -20.81
N GLN A 174 23.80 -20.49 -21.62
CA GLN A 174 23.49 -20.20 -23.04
C GLN A 174 22.05 -19.73 -23.28
N ARG A 175 21.29 -19.53 -22.23
CA ARG A 175 19.92 -19.01 -22.33
C ARG A 175 19.94 -17.49 -22.33
N PRO A 176 18.96 -16.83 -22.99
CA PRO A 176 18.78 -15.39 -22.90
C PRO A 176 18.74 -14.97 -21.42
N ARG A 177 19.59 -14.03 -21.06
CA ARG A 177 19.60 -13.47 -19.72
C ARG A 177 18.60 -12.34 -19.65
N LEU A 178 17.77 -12.34 -18.63
CA LEU A 178 16.80 -11.31 -18.33
C LEU A 178 17.23 -10.61 -17.04
N GLU A 179 16.97 -9.33 -16.95
CA GLU A 179 17.16 -8.57 -15.71
C GLU A 179 15.83 -8.19 -15.11
N GLY A 180 15.75 -8.19 -13.79
CA GLY A 180 14.53 -7.82 -13.08
C GLY A 180 14.75 -7.61 -11.58
N THR A 181 13.72 -7.13 -10.92
CA THR A 181 13.70 -6.85 -9.48
C THR A 181 12.98 -7.96 -8.72
N VAL A 182 13.56 -8.40 -7.62
CA VAL A 182 13.06 -9.49 -6.77
C VAL A 182 11.96 -9.00 -5.84
N GLU A 183 10.85 -9.73 -5.80
CA GLU A 183 9.81 -9.65 -4.77
C GLU A 183 9.77 -10.98 -4.00
N MET A 184 10.22 -10.97 -2.74
CA MET A 184 10.32 -12.17 -1.92
C MET A 184 8.99 -12.54 -1.25
N LEU A 185 8.65 -13.82 -1.29
CA LEU A 185 7.51 -14.41 -0.60
C LEU A 185 7.90 -14.91 0.79
N ASN A 186 6.92 -15.01 1.70
CA ASN A 186 7.14 -15.56 3.05
C ASN A 186 7.57 -17.04 3.07
N THR A 187 7.50 -17.74 1.94
CA THR A 187 7.92 -19.13 1.76
C THR A 187 9.40 -19.28 1.41
N GLY A 188 10.14 -18.18 1.25
CA GLY A 188 11.53 -18.15 0.77
C GLY A 188 11.66 -18.33 -0.76
N SER A 189 10.56 -18.55 -1.48
CA SER A 189 10.50 -18.41 -2.93
C SER A 189 10.25 -16.95 -3.31
N MET A 190 10.40 -16.59 -4.56
CA MET A 190 10.25 -15.20 -4.99
C MET A 190 9.64 -15.08 -6.38
N PHE A 191 9.13 -13.91 -6.68
CA PHE A 191 8.84 -13.46 -8.03
C PHE A 191 9.89 -12.45 -8.47
N VAL A 192 10.20 -12.43 -9.77
CA VAL A 192 11.06 -11.41 -10.37
C VAL A 192 10.24 -10.66 -11.39
N HIS A 193 10.15 -9.35 -11.20
CA HIS A 193 9.54 -8.45 -12.17
C HIS A 193 10.57 -8.10 -13.24
N VAL A 194 10.31 -8.55 -14.47
CA VAL A 194 11.17 -8.29 -15.63
C VAL A 194 10.48 -7.26 -16.51
N GLU A 195 11.18 -6.18 -16.84
CA GLU A 195 10.65 -5.11 -17.68
C GLU A 195 10.27 -5.65 -19.08
N GLY A 196 9.08 -5.30 -19.57
CA GLY A 196 8.56 -5.78 -20.86
C GLY A 196 7.90 -7.16 -20.82
N MET A 197 7.82 -7.83 -19.66
CA MET A 197 7.06 -9.08 -19.50
C MET A 197 5.73 -8.82 -18.77
N GLU A 198 4.62 -9.35 -19.32
CA GLU A 198 3.29 -9.24 -18.69
C GLU A 198 3.18 -10.03 -17.37
N GLN A 199 3.91 -11.13 -17.26
CA GLN A 199 3.87 -12.01 -16.09
C GLN A 199 5.21 -12.02 -15.37
N GLN A 200 5.17 -11.95 -14.04
CA GLN A 200 6.33 -12.11 -13.18
C GLN A 200 6.89 -13.53 -13.27
N VAL A 201 8.22 -13.67 -13.16
CA VAL A 201 8.92 -14.94 -13.20
C VAL A 201 9.02 -15.53 -11.80
N TYR A 202 8.47 -16.71 -11.58
CA TYR A 202 8.58 -17.43 -10.32
C TYR A 202 9.95 -18.09 -10.16
N ILE A 203 10.62 -17.84 -9.04
CA ILE A 203 11.91 -18.44 -8.68
C ILE A 203 11.74 -19.27 -7.40
N HIS A 204 12.05 -20.54 -7.48
CA HIS A 204 12.06 -21.40 -6.30
C HIS A 204 13.25 -21.05 -5.39
N SER A 205 13.12 -21.14 -4.07
CA SER A 205 14.17 -20.82 -3.08
C SER A 205 15.55 -21.46 -3.39
N ARG A 206 15.56 -22.69 -3.90
CA ARG A 206 16.81 -23.39 -4.30
C ARG A 206 17.54 -22.77 -5.51
N ASN A 207 16.85 -21.96 -6.30
CA ASN A 207 17.33 -21.32 -7.53
C ASN A 207 17.53 -19.81 -7.33
N SER A 208 17.52 -19.34 -6.08
CA SER A 208 17.50 -17.91 -5.72
C SER A 208 18.89 -17.26 -5.65
N LEU A 209 19.97 -18.03 -5.63
CA LEU A 209 21.35 -17.53 -5.44
C LEU A 209 21.47 -16.57 -4.24
N ASN A 210 20.70 -16.78 -3.15
CA ASN A 210 20.63 -15.89 -2.00
C ASN A 210 20.18 -14.45 -2.33
N ALA A 211 19.38 -14.27 -3.38
CA ALA A 211 18.77 -12.99 -3.67
C ALA A 211 17.74 -12.63 -2.58
N LEU A 212 17.64 -11.34 -2.32
CA LEU A 212 16.77 -10.74 -1.30
C LEU A 212 15.71 -9.85 -1.94
N ASP A 213 14.73 -9.49 -1.15
CA ASP A 213 13.64 -8.59 -1.54
C ASP A 213 14.18 -7.23 -2.01
N GLY A 214 13.83 -6.83 -3.23
CA GLY A 214 14.31 -5.60 -3.86
C GLY A 214 15.66 -5.71 -4.57
N ASP A 215 16.35 -6.87 -4.56
CA ASP A 215 17.58 -7.05 -5.34
C ASP A 215 17.30 -6.96 -6.83
N ARG A 216 18.19 -6.31 -7.57
CA ARG A 216 18.25 -6.38 -9.02
C ARG A 216 19.08 -7.58 -9.42
N VAL A 217 18.48 -8.50 -10.16
CA VAL A 217 19.08 -9.79 -10.49
C VAL A 217 19.07 -10.07 -11.97
N GLN A 218 20.03 -10.89 -12.40
CA GLN A 218 20.04 -11.49 -13.71
C GLN A 218 19.53 -12.93 -13.59
N LEU A 219 18.62 -13.33 -14.47
CA LEU A 219 17.98 -14.63 -14.43
C LEU A 219 17.84 -15.26 -15.82
N VAL A 220 17.65 -16.57 -15.85
CA VAL A 220 17.31 -17.31 -17.05
C VAL A 220 15.99 -18.05 -16.82
N LEU A 221 15.15 -18.14 -17.86
CA LEU A 221 13.93 -18.91 -17.79
C LEU A 221 14.25 -20.41 -17.82
N THR A 222 13.68 -21.16 -16.88
CA THR A 222 13.75 -22.61 -16.83
C THR A 222 12.48 -23.25 -17.34
N ARG A 223 11.36 -22.51 -17.34
CA ARG A 223 10.06 -22.97 -17.87
C ARG A 223 9.23 -21.78 -18.33
N LYS A 224 8.66 -21.88 -19.54
CA LYS A 224 7.75 -20.86 -20.07
C LYS A 224 6.37 -20.94 -19.40
N ALA A 225 5.66 -19.83 -19.39
CA ALA A 225 4.28 -19.77 -18.95
C ALA A 225 3.41 -20.81 -19.69
N ARG A 226 2.50 -21.49 -18.95
CA ARG A 226 1.51 -22.40 -19.54
C ARG A 226 0.15 -22.12 -18.90
N GLY A 227 -0.77 -21.56 -19.67
CA GLY A 227 -2.08 -21.15 -19.16
C GLY A 227 -1.94 -20.11 -18.06
N SER A 228 -2.56 -20.37 -16.91
CA SER A 228 -2.49 -19.49 -15.72
C SER A 228 -1.21 -19.63 -14.88
N ASN A 229 -0.30 -20.56 -15.22
CA ASN A 229 0.93 -20.74 -14.44
C ASN A 229 2.00 -19.75 -14.89
N ALA A 230 2.58 -19.03 -13.93
CA ALA A 230 3.70 -18.13 -14.16
C ALA A 230 4.91 -18.86 -14.76
N PRO A 231 5.75 -18.17 -15.54
CA PRO A 231 7.03 -18.72 -16.00
C PRO A 231 7.94 -18.97 -14.79
N GLU A 232 8.76 -20.01 -14.84
CA GLU A 232 9.73 -20.34 -13.81
C GLU A 232 11.15 -19.98 -14.29
N GLY A 233 12.01 -19.53 -13.36
CA GLY A 233 13.38 -19.13 -13.67
C GLY A 233 14.40 -19.57 -12.63
N GLU A 234 15.64 -19.23 -12.90
CA GLU A 234 16.80 -19.41 -12.02
C GLU A 234 17.63 -18.12 -12.05
N ILE A 235 18.01 -17.60 -10.89
CA ILE A 235 18.87 -16.43 -10.76
C ILE A 235 20.31 -16.87 -11.05
N THR A 236 20.97 -16.17 -11.96
CA THR A 236 22.36 -16.45 -12.38
C THR A 236 23.36 -15.48 -11.78
N ALA A 237 22.92 -14.25 -11.46
CA ALA A 237 23.75 -13.25 -10.80
C ALA A 237 22.86 -12.25 -10.04
N ILE A 238 23.43 -11.68 -9.00
CA ILE A 238 22.89 -10.49 -8.32
C ILE A 238 23.63 -9.30 -8.91
N VAL A 239 22.91 -8.46 -9.67
CA VAL A 239 23.47 -7.29 -10.35
C VAL A 239 23.70 -6.16 -9.36
N GLU A 240 22.68 -5.93 -8.52
CA GLU A 240 22.73 -4.90 -7.48
C GLU A 240 21.98 -5.39 -6.25
N ARG A 241 22.64 -5.30 -5.09
CA ARG A 241 22.03 -5.64 -3.80
C ARG A 241 21.12 -4.50 -3.35
N SER A 242 19.92 -4.84 -2.96
CA SER A 242 18.97 -3.89 -2.37
C SER A 242 19.57 -3.20 -1.14
N ARG A 243 19.36 -1.89 -1.02
CA ARG A 243 19.73 -1.11 0.16
C ARG A 243 18.72 -1.22 1.30
N LYS A 244 17.79 -2.17 1.20
CA LYS A 244 16.75 -2.39 2.20
C LYS A 244 17.34 -2.58 3.59
N ARG A 245 16.71 -1.94 4.56
CA ARG A 245 17.02 -2.07 5.99
C ARG A 245 16.22 -3.22 6.58
N TYR A 246 16.82 -3.91 7.51
CA TYR A 246 16.18 -5.00 8.26
C TYR A 246 16.24 -4.68 9.75
N VAL A 247 15.14 -4.92 10.43
CA VAL A 247 15.05 -4.76 11.89
C VAL A 247 15.16 -6.13 12.53
N GLY A 248 15.86 -6.19 13.65
CA GLY A 248 15.99 -7.44 14.40
C GLY A 248 16.51 -7.22 15.81
N THR A 249 16.57 -8.31 16.56
CA THR A 249 17.09 -8.32 17.94
C THR A 249 18.50 -8.85 17.97
N ALA A 250 19.42 -8.11 18.56
CA ALA A 250 20.82 -8.47 18.65
C ALA A 250 21.06 -9.55 19.72
N GLU A 251 21.78 -10.61 19.34
CA GLU A 251 22.30 -11.65 20.22
C GLU A 251 23.83 -11.52 20.27
N VAL A 252 24.32 -10.97 21.39
CA VAL A 252 25.74 -10.64 21.57
C VAL A 252 26.44 -11.72 22.38
N ASN A 253 27.48 -12.34 21.78
CA ASN A 253 28.37 -13.28 22.42
C ASN A 253 29.78 -12.68 22.61
N GLU A 254 30.71 -13.43 23.24
CA GLU A 254 32.09 -12.93 23.47
C GLU A 254 32.79 -12.47 22.21
N HIS A 255 32.57 -13.15 21.07
CA HIS A 255 33.31 -12.92 19.81
C HIS A 255 32.43 -12.42 18.66
N ASN A 256 31.11 -12.67 18.71
CA ASN A 256 30.20 -12.47 17.60
C ASN A 256 28.95 -11.71 18.01
N VAL A 257 28.36 -10.99 17.06
CA VAL A 257 27.01 -10.43 17.16
C VAL A 257 26.17 -10.99 16.02
N PHE A 258 25.05 -11.62 16.36
CA PHE A 258 24.05 -12.04 15.40
C PHE A 258 22.78 -11.20 15.60
N VAL A 259 22.12 -10.86 14.53
CA VAL A 259 20.85 -10.14 14.55
C VAL A 259 19.77 -11.07 14.03
N ARG A 260 18.89 -11.49 14.92
CA ARG A 260 17.71 -12.26 14.56
C ARG A 260 16.67 -11.31 13.98
N ILE A 261 16.44 -11.43 12.66
CA ILE A 261 15.57 -10.53 11.93
C ILE A 261 14.09 -10.83 12.24
N ASP A 262 13.30 -9.79 12.43
CA ASP A 262 11.86 -9.89 12.75
C ASP A 262 11.03 -10.27 11.52
N SER A 263 11.44 -9.83 10.35
CA SER A 263 10.72 -10.08 9.10
C SER A 263 10.80 -11.54 8.66
N ARG A 264 9.65 -12.16 8.41
CA ARG A 264 9.58 -13.53 7.88
C ARG A 264 10.14 -13.67 6.46
N LYS A 265 10.32 -12.57 5.75
CA LYS A 265 10.96 -12.56 4.42
C LYS A 265 12.47 -12.79 4.51
N MET A 266 13.07 -12.64 5.69
CA MET A 266 14.49 -12.90 5.95
C MET A 266 14.63 -14.08 6.93
N PRO A 267 14.81 -15.30 6.41
CA PRO A 267 14.71 -16.52 7.23
C PRO A 267 16.01 -16.85 7.98
N VAL A 268 17.03 -16.03 7.87
CA VAL A 268 18.36 -16.27 8.48
C VAL A 268 18.81 -15.07 9.28
N ASP A 269 19.61 -15.35 10.32
CA ASP A 269 20.22 -14.31 11.16
C ASP A 269 21.36 -13.61 10.42
N VAL A 270 21.51 -12.32 10.67
CA VAL A 270 22.55 -11.47 10.07
C VAL A 270 23.75 -11.41 11.03
N TYR A 271 24.93 -11.71 10.52
CA TYR A 271 26.17 -11.59 11.26
C TYR A 271 26.73 -10.16 11.19
N LEU A 272 27.10 -9.60 12.34
CA LEU A 272 27.83 -8.34 12.47
C LEU A 272 29.21 -8.57 13.09
N HIS A 273 30.21 -7.88 12.57
CA HIS A 273 31.52 -7.87 13.22
C HIS A 273 31.45 -7.04 14.50
N LYS A 274 31.80 -7.65 15.64
CA LYS A 274 31.72 -7.00 16.97
C LYS A 274 32.53 -5.70 17.06
N ARG A 275 33.63 -5.60 16.33
CA ARG A 275 34.44 -4.38 16.24
C ARG A 275 33.70 -3.19 15.64
N ASP A 276 32.72 -3.44 14.75
CA ASP A 276 31.99 -2.42 14.01
C ASP A 276 30.69 -2.02 14.76
N CYS A 277 30.36 -2.75 15.85
CA CYS A 277 29.18 -2.50 16.68
C CYS A 277 29.46 -2.56 18.20
N PRO A 278 30.43 -1.78 18.73
CA PRO A 278 30.89 -1.88 20.12
C PRO A 278 29.81 -1.52 21.16
N ASN A 279 28.82 -0.71 20.78
CA ASN A 279 27.77 -0.22 21.66
C ASN A 279 26.51 -1.10 21.72
N VAL A 280 26.41 -2.11 20.85
CA VAL A 280 25.27 -3.03 20.81
C VAL A 280 25.31 -3.97 22.01
N LYS A 281 24.21 -4.06 22.72
CA LYS A 281 24.02 -4.94 23.87
C LYS A 281 23.11 -6.12 23.51
N ASN A 282 23.24 -7.20 24.28
CA ASN A 282 22.36 -8.33 24.09
C ASN A 282 20.89 -7.98 24.36
N GLY A 283 20.01 -8.27 23.41
CA GLY A 283 18.58 -7.94 23.46
C GLY A 283 18.23 -6.56 22.95
N ASP A 284 19.18 -5.79 22.42
CA ASP A 284 18.89 -4.53 21.75
C ASP A 284 18.21 -4.78 20.41
N LYS A 285 17.23 -3.96 20.09
CA LYS A 285 16.62 -3.85 18.76
C LYS A 285 17.50 -2.97 17.87
N VAL A 286 17.90 -3.49 16.73
CA VAL A 286 18.84 -2.82 15.84
C VAL A 286 18.34 -2.82 14.40
N VAL A 287 18.78 -1.83 13.65
CA VAL A 287 18.59 -1.74 12.19
C VAL A 287 19.89 -2.14 11.52
N VAL A 288 19.82 -3.07 10.58
CA VAL A 288 20.96 -3.56 9.83
C VAL A 288 20.70 -3.52 8.32
N ARG A 289 21.77 -3.42 7.55
CA ARG A 289 21.76 -3.56 6.09
C ARG A 289 22.65 -4.73 5.73
N ILE A 290 22.27 -5.49 4.71
CA ILE A 290 23.11 -6.58 4.21
C ILE A 290 24.25 -5.98 3.36
N ALA A 291 25.48 -6.22 3.77
CA ALA A 291 26.68 -5.83 3.04
C ALA A 291 27.06 -6.90 2.02
N GLU A 292 27.11 -8.17 2.48
CA GLU A 292 27.55 -9.29 1.65
C GLU A 292 26.87 -10.59 2.08
N TRP A 293 26.56 -11.44 1.11
CA TRP A 293 26.14 -12.82 1.37
C TRP A 293 26.87 -13.76 0.42
N ALA A 294 28.03 -14.26 0.87
CA ALA A 294 28.85 -15.16 0.08
C ALA A 294 28.13 -16.47 -0.24
N PRO A 295 28.31 -17.04 -1.44
CA PRO A 295 27.76 -18.34 -1.81
C PRO A 295 28.21 -19.42 -0.81
N GLY A 296 27.22 -20.19 -0.29
CA GLY A 296 27.47 -21.24 0.69
C GLY A 296 27.58 -20.78 2.15
N SER A 297 27.59 -19.47 2.42
CA SER A 297 27.45 -18.95 3.79
C SER A 297 26.05 -19.17 4.33
N LYS A 298 25.95 -19.59 5.61
CA LYS A 298 24.66 -19.77 6.30
C LYS A 298 24.01 -18.44 6.67
N SER A 299 24.80 -17.41 6.95
CA SER A 299 24.34 -16.09 7.36
C SER A 299 25.02 -15.02 6.52
N PRO A 300 24.30 -13.98 6.13
CA PRO A 300 24.90 -12.80 5.48
C PRO A 300 25.69 -11.99 6.51
N VAL A 301 26.66 -11.23 6.01
CA VAL A 301 27.35 -10.18 6.75
C VAL A 301 26.57 -8.88 6.59
N GLY A 302 26.25 -8.24 7.69
CA GLY A 302 25.55 -6.97 7.74
C GLY A 302 26.40 -5.82 8.26
N GLU A 303 25.89 -4.62 8.05
CA GLU A 303 26.36 -3.37 8.63
C GLU A 303 25.29 -2.86 9.62
N LEU A 304 25.72 -2.41 10.79
CA LEU A 304 24.86 -1.73 11.74
C LEU A 304 24.49 -0.36 11.20
N VAL A 305 23.18 -0.08 11.08
CA VAL A 305 22.66 1.23 10.67
C VAL A 305 22.27 2.07 11.89
N ASP A 306 21.52 1.48 12.84
CA ASP A 306 21.06 2.19 14.04
C ASP A 306 20.79 1.22 15.20
N ILE A 307 20.82 1.75 16.43
CA ILE A 307 20.41 1.05 17.65
C ILE A 307 19.17 1.73 18.18
N LEU A 308 18.03 1.07 18.08
CA LEU A 308 16.72 1.63 18.41
C LEU A 308 16.44 1.66 19.93
N GLY A 309 17.04 0.73 20.68
CA GLY A 309 16.85 0.58 22.12
C GLY A 309 16.59 -0.87 22.51
N LYS A 310 16.05 -1.08 23.71
CA LYS A 310 15.78 -2.42 24.23
C LYS A 310 14.50 -3.00 23.64
N ALA A 311 14.58 -4.22 23.14
CA ALA A 311 13.41 -4.93 22.61
C ALA A 311 12.29 -5.05 23.66
N GLY A 312 11.04 -4.79 23.22
CA GLY A 312 9.84 -4.80 24.07
C GLY A 312 9.51 -3.46 24.71
N GLU A 313 10.37 -2.43 24.62
CA GLU A 313 10.01 -1.07 25.00
C GLU A 313 9.17 -0.43 23.90
N ASN A 314 8.06 0.23 24.28
CA ASN A 314 7.11 0.80 23.31
C ASN A 314 7.77 1.71 22.27
N ASP A 315 8.62 2.63 22.72
CA ASP A 315 9.32 3.58 21.83
C ASP A 315 10.21 2.86 20.82
N THR A 316 10.95 1.86 21.31
CA THR A 316 11.82 1.00 20.48
C THR A 316 11.02 0.24 19.42
N GLU A 317 9.88 -0.35 19.79
CA GLU A 317 9.07 -1.13 18.85
C GLU A 317 8.36 -0.24 17.81
N MET A 318 7.94 0.97 18.17
CA MET A 318 7.39 1.93 17.21
C MET A 318 8.46 2.39 16.19
N HIS A 319 9.68 2.70 16.66
CA HIS A 319 10.80 3.00 15.77
C HIS A 319 11.19 1.79 14.89
N ALA A 320 11.10 0.57 15.43
CA ALA A 320 11.32 -0.67 14.69
C ALA A 320 10.33 -0.83 13.53
N ILE A 321 9.05 -0.56 13.77
CA ILE A 321 8.02 -0.57 12.72
C ILE A 321 8.36 0.47 11.64
N LEU A 322 8.68 1.71 12.01
CA LEU A 322 9.04 2.75 11.05
C LEU A 322 10.25 2.33 10.20
N ALA A 323 11.30 1.80 10.83
CA ALA A 323 12.50 1.34 10.15
C ALA A 323 12.24 0.14 9.23
N GLU A 324 11.35 -0.81 9.60
CA GLU A 324 10.97 -1.95 8.75
C GLU A 324 10.28 -1.52 7.45
N TYR A 325 9.51 -0.41 7.51
CA TYR A 325 8.82 0.17 6.35
C TYR A 325 9.64 1.26 5.64
N ASP A 326 10.91 1.42 5.98
CA ASP A 326 11.81 2.47 5.45
C ASP A 326 11.21 3.88 5.57
N LEU A 327 10.57 4.14 6.72
CA LEU A 327 10.00 5.42 7.09
C LEU A 327 10.96 6.16 8.01
N PRO A 328 11.24 7.45 7.74
CA PRO A 328 12.06 8.26 8.65
C PRO A 328 11.30 8.54 9.94
N TYR A 329 11.98 8.43 11.07
CA TYR A 329 11.41 8.68 12.41
C TYR A 329 12.00 9.93 13.10
N ARG A 330 12.92 10.60 12.43
CA ARG A 330 13.49 11.90 12.85
C ARG A 330 13.83 12.73 11.63
N PHE A 331 13.97 14.02 11.80
CA PHE A 331 14.51 14.90 10.76
C PHE A 331 16.03 14.99 10.89
N GLU A 332 16.69 15.20 9.76
CA GLU A 332 18.11 15.53 9.77
C GLU A 332 18.30 16.92 10.36
N PRO A 333 19.40 17.18 11.09
CA PRO A 333 19.65 18.49 11.74
C PRO A 333 19.63 19.69 10.77
N GLU A 334 19.99 19.48 9.51
CA GLU A 334 19.94 20.51 8.47
C GLU A 334 18.50 20.91 8.15
N VAL A 335 17.56 19.96 8.13
CA VAL A 335 16.13 20.21 7.88
C VAL A 335 15.52 20.97 9.02
N GLU A 336 15.81 20.57 10.27
CA GLU A 336 15.34 21.28 11.48
C GLU A 336 15.88 22.70 11.52
N ALA A 337 17.18 22.90 11.29
CA ALA A 337 17.78 24.21 11.26
C ALA A 337 17.21 25.11 10.14
N ALA A 338 16.92 24.54 8.98
CA ALA A 338 16.28 25.25 7.88
C ALA A 338 14.86 25.69 8.24
N ALA A 339 14.08 24.82 8.93
CA ALA A 339 12.73 25.16 9.40
C ALA A 339 12.74 26.25 10.47
N GLU A 340 13.66 26.19 11.43
CA GLU A 340 13.84 27.23 12.47
C GLU A 340 14.22 28.59 11.90
N ALA A 341 14.95 28.63 10.78
CA ALA A 341 15.36 29.87 10.13
C ALA A 341 14.22 30.58 9.37
N ILE A 342 13.05 29.92 9.20
CA ILE A 342 11.91 30.52 8.49
C ILE A 342 11.30 31.64 9.33
N ASP A 343 11.22 32.86 8.73
CA ASP A 343 10.56 34.00 9.37
C ASP A 343 9.04 33.79 9.35
N GLY A 344 8.45 33.66 10.54
CA GLY A 344 7.00 33.48 10.71
C GLY A 344 6.19 34.76 10.81
N ARG A 345 6.82 35.96 10.70
CA ARG A 345 6.11 37.27 10.85
C ARG A 345 5.23 37.53 9.63
N ILE A 346 3.97 37.83 9.90
CA ILE A 346 3.05 38.34 8.88
C ILE A 346 3.40 39.80 8.63
N THR A 347 3.69 40.16 7.39
CA THR A 347 4.15 41.49 6.99
C THR A 347 3.05 42.35 6.41
N CYS A 348 3.26 43.68 6.31
CA CYS A 348 2.31 44.56 5.61
C CYS A 348 2.06 44.14 4.14
N LYS A 349 3.04 43.51 3.49
CA LYS A 349 2.90 42.97 2.15
C LYS A 349 1.92 41.80 2.13
N ASP A 350 2.00 40.90 3.10
CA ASP A 350 1.10 39.76 3.19
C ASP A 350 -0.35 40.21 3.34
N TYR A 351 -0.62 41.24 4.16
CA TYR A 351 -1.97 41.81 4.26
C TYR A 351 -2.45 42.47 2.97
N ALA A 352 -1.56 43.16 2.24
CA ALA A 352 -1.94 43.86 1.01
C ALA A 352 -2.24 42.90 -0.15
N GLU A 353 -1.62 41.73 -0.19
CA GLU A 353 -1.75 40.75 -1.28
C GLU A 353 -2.83 39.69 -1.01
N ARG A 354 -3.48 39.72 0.18
CA ARG A 354 -4.43 38.71 0.62
C ARG A 354 -5.81 39.29 0.89
N ARG A 355 -6.86 38.52 0.67
CA ARG A 355 -8.21 38.87 1.11
C ARG A 355 -8.32 38.74 2.61
N ASP A 356 -8.82 39.79 3.27
CA ASP A 356 -8.90 39.86 4.73
C ASP A 356 -10.19 39.25 5.27
N PHE A 357 -10.05 38.21 6.09
CA PHE A 357 -11.14 37.52 6.81
C PHE A 357 -11.04 37.68 8.33
N ARG A 358 -10.15 38.51 8.86
CA ARG A 358 -9.93 38.68 10.31
C ARG A 358 -11.15 39.17 11.09
N GLN A 359 -12.10 39.78 10.40
CA GLN A 359 -13.36 40.25 10.99
C GLN A 359 -14.54 39.29 10.75
N THR A 360 -14.31 38.13 10.14
CA THR A 360 -15.32 37.11 9.91
C THR A 360 -15.11 35.98 10.89
N VAL A 361 -16.17 35.61 11.62
CA VAL A 361 -16.12 34.51 12.57
C VAL A 361 -15.53 33.26 11.91
N THR A 362 -14.41 32.80 12.44
CA THR A 362 -13.64 31.68 11.88
C THR A 362 -13.18 30.77 13.03
N PHE A 363 -13.33 29.47 12.87
CA PHE A 363 -12.94 28.48 13.88
C PHE A 363 -12.47 27.17 13.25
N THR A 364 -11.66 26.42 14.01
CA THR A 364 -11.26 25.05 13.67
C THR A 364 -12.06 24.03 14.47
N VAL A 365 -12.20 22.80 13.94
CA VAL A 365 -12.84 21.67 14.64
C VAL A 365 -12.01 20.41 14.42
N ASP A 366 -11.31 19.96 15.46
CA ASP A 366 -10.25 18.97 15.37
C ASP A 366 -10.34 17.91 16.48
N PRO A 367 -9.57 16.80 16.40
CA PRO A 367 -9.40 15.90 17.54
C PRO A 367 -8.85 16.64 18.77
N ALA A 368 -9.24 16.21 19.97
CA ALA A 368 -8.85 16.90 21.21
C ALA A 368 -7.34 17.04 21.41
N ASP A 369 -6.57 16.07 20.90
CA ASP A 369 -5.11 15.94 20.98
C ASP A 369 -4.35 16.51 19.78
N ALA A 370 -5.04 17.03 18.75
CA ALA A 370 -4.41 17.62 17.56
C ALA A 370 -3.68 18.93 17.92
N LYS A 371 -2.56 19.18 17.22
CA LYS A 371 -1.74 20.40 17.29
C LYS A 371 -1.54 21.07 15.93
N ASP A 372 -1.72 20.32 14.88
CA ASP A 372 -1.54 20.68 13.47
C ASP A 372 -2.91 20.97 12.83
N PHE A 373 -3.41 22.19 13.01
CA PHE A 373 -4.71 22.61 12.49
C PHE A 373 -4.58 23.01 11.04
N ASP A 374 -4.91 22.10 10.11
CA ASP A 374 -4.81 22.31 8.67
C ASP A 374 -5.92 23.22 8.12
N ASP A 375 -7.12 23.17 8.71
CA ASP A 375 -8.33 23.77 8.15
C ASP A 375 -9.18 24.53 9.18
N ALA A 376 -9.78 25.62 8.72
CA ALA A 376 -10.75 26.40 9.47
C ALA A 376 -11.95 26.72 8.59
N LEU A 377 -13.12 26.87 9.21
CA LEU A 377 -14.35 27.30 8.55
C LEU A 377 -14.78 28.69 9.04
N SER A 378 -15.20 29.50 8.07
CA SER A 378 -15.90 30.74 8.37
C SER A 378 -17.29 30.76 7.74
N VAL A 379 -18.23 31.44 8.36
CA VAL A 379 -19.56 31.63 7.79
C VAL A 379 -20.10 32.98 8.14
N ARG A 380 -20.68 33.66 7.15
CA ARG A 380 -21.45 34.89 7.37
C ARG A 380 -22.71 34.90 6.51
N LYS A 381 -23.77 35.45 7.06
CA LYS A 381 -25.02 35.68 6.34
C LYS A 381 -24.87 36.86 5.39
N VAL A 382 -25.03 36.63 4.09
CA VAL A 382 -25.00 37.70 3.06
C VAL A 382 -26.36 38.36 2.94
N ARG A 383 -27.44 37.55 2.93
CA ARG A 383 -28.86 37.94 2.95
C ARG A 383 -29.68 36.74 3.39
N ASP A 384 -31.00 36.92 3.54
CA ASP A 384 -31.85 35.82 3.91
C ASP A 384 -31.74 34.65 2.93
N GLY A 385 -31.49 33.46 3.47
CA GLY A 385 -31.31 32.23 2.71
C GLY A 385 -30.00 32.13 1.92
N VAL A 386 -29.04 33.05 2.12
CA VAL A 386 -27.73 33.03 1.43
C VAL A 386 -26.58 33.28 2.38
N TRP A 387 -25.60 32.41 2.36
CA TRP A 387 -24.42 32.45 3.21
C TRP A 387 -23.14 32.47 2.37
N GLU A 388 -22.17 33.23 2.80
CA GLU A 388 -20.77 33.08 2.35
C GLU A 388 -20.08 32.14 3.35
N VAL A 389 -19.52 31.05 2.86
CA VAL A 389 -18.76 30.05 3.62
C VAL A 389 -17.34 30.04 3.10
N GLY A 390 -16.38 30.26 4.00
CA GLY A 390 -14.96 30.14 3.71
C GLY A 390 -14.42 28.81 4.23
N VAL A 391 -13.67 28.10 3.37
CA VAL A 391 -12.82 26.97 3.74
C VAL A 391 -11.39 27.46 3.66
N HIS A 392 -10.76 27.67 4.82
CA HIS A 392 -9.45 28.29 4.95
C HIS A 392 -8.43 27.18 5.29
N ILE A 393 -7.43 27.02 4.43
CA ILE A 393 -6.42 25.99 4.58
C ILE A 393 -5.08 26.65 4.85
N ALA A 394 -4.30 26.11 5.76
CA ALA A 394 -2.96 26.55 6.09
C ALA A 394 -2.12 26.78 4.82
N ASP A 395 -1.57 27.99 4.63
CA ASP A 395 -0.75 28.33 3.46
C ASP A 395 0.69 27.86 3.63
N VAL A 396 0.88 26.53 3.72
CA VAL A 396 2.19 25.89 3.88
C VAL A 396 3.15 26.33 2.77
N THR A 397 2.62 26.53 1.56
CA THR A 397 3.43 26.91 0.39
C THR A 397 3.93 28.36 0.42
N HIS A 398 3.44 29.17 1.36
CA HIS A 398 4.03 30.47 1.68
C HIS A 398 5.39 30.30 2.34
N TYR A 399 5.51 29.37 3.28
CA TYR A 399 6.70 29.14 4.08
C TYR A 399 7.66 28.15 3.41
N VAL A 400 7.15 27.05 2.88
CA VAL A 400 7.93 25.98 2.23
C VAL A 400 8.06 26.25 0.74
N ARG A 401 9.20 26.81 0.34
CA ARG A 401 9.47 27.15 -1.07
C ARG A 401 9.88 25.92 -1.87
N PRO A 402 9.44 25.82 -3.15
CA PRO A 402 9.85 24.70 -4.02
C PRO A 402 11.38 24.55 -4.09
N GLY A 403 11.87 23.33 -3.91
CA GLY A 403 13.30 22.99 -3.95
C GLY A 403 14.12 23.43 -2.74
N SER A 404 13.48 23.92 -1.67
CA SER A 404 14.18 24.14 -0.40
C SER A 404 14.50 22.81 0.30
N VAL A 405 15.43 22.80 1.26
CA VAL A 405 15.76 21.60 2.06
C VAL A 405 14.51 20.99 2.70
N VAL A 406 13.65 21.84 3.28
CA VAL A 406 12.38 21.38 3.88
C VAL A 406 11.41 20.83 2.83
N ASP A 407 11.35 21.41 1.62
CA ASP A 407 10.50 20.91 0.54
C ASP A 407 10.96 19.55 0.04
N THR A 408 12.27 19.36 -0.14
CA THR A 408 12.86 18.09 -0.55
C THR A 408 12.57 16.97 0.46
N GLU A 409 12.67 17.28 1.75
CA GLU A 409 12.32 16.33 2.81
C GLU A 409 10.83 16.02 2.84
N ALA A 410 9.96 17.03 2.68
CA ALA A 410 8.51 16.84 2.63
C ALA A 410 8.08 16.00 1.40
N GLU A 411 8.72 16.21 0.25
CA GLU A 411 8.53 15.40 -0.96
C GLU A 411 8.94 13.94 -0.70
N ALA A 412 10.12 13.71 -0.13
CA ALA A 412 10.63 12.38 0.17
C ALA A 412 9.72 11.62 1.17
N ARG A 413 9.17 12.30 2.19
CA ARG A 413 8.19 11.71 3.13
C ARG A 413 6.84 11.47 2.48
N GLY A 414 6.38 12.35 1.60
CA GLY A 414 5.11 12.30 0.89
C GLY A 414 3.87 12.51 1.76
N THR A 415 3.87 12.04 3.00
CA THR A 415 2.77 12.15 3.96
C THR A 415 3.26 11.99 5.40
N SER A 416 2.51 12.53 6.37
CA SER A 416 2.67 12.19 7.78
C SER A 416 2.24 10.75 8.05
N VAL A 417 2.88 10.10 9.03
CA VAL A 417 2.60 8.71 9.42
C VAL A 417 1.97 8.67 10.81
N TYR A 418 0.82 8.04 10.93
CA TYR A 418 0.05 7.94 12.16
C TYR A 418 0.18 6.55 12.76
N LEU A 419 0.96 6.40 13.82
CA LEU A 419 1.00 5.18 14.61
C LEU A 419 -0.04 5.25 15.73
N VAL A 420 -0.20 4.18 16.49
CA VAL A 420 -1.21 4.11 17.56
C VAL A 420 -0.96 5.15 18.68
N ASP A 421 0.30 5.44 18.96
CA ASP A 421 0.72 6.27 20.08
C ASP A 421 1.35 7.61 19.68
N ARG A 422 1.68 7.79 18.40
CA ARG A 422 2.40 8.99 17.92
C ARG A 422 2.14 9.27 16.45
N THR A 423 2.39 10.52 16.08
CA THR A 423 2.48 10.96 14.68
C THR A 423 3.94 11.26 14.33
N VAL A 424 4.37 10.75 13.17
CA VAL A 424 5.64 11.15 12.54
C VAL A 424 5.29 12.16 11.45
N PRO A 425 5.57 13.44 11.67
CA PRO A 425 5.07 14.49 10.79
C PRO A 425 5.83 14.56 9.47
N MET A 426 5.16 15.03 8.42
CA MET A 426 5.77 15.30 7.12
C MET A 426 6.68 16.52 7.17
N LEU A 427 6.34 17.52 7.96
CA LEU A 427 7.07 18.77 8.16
C LEU A 427 7.62 18.86 9.58
N PRO A 428 8.77 19.53 9.82
CA PRO A 428 9.26 19.81 11.17
C PRO A 428 8.22 20.50 12.06
N GLU A 429 8.29 20.24 13.38
CA GLU A 429 7.30 20.76 14.35
C GLU A 429 7.13 22.26 14.31
N ARG A 430 8.21 23.02 14.07
CA ARG A 430 8.17 24.47 13.86
C ARG A 430 7.17 24.89 12.78
N LEU A 431 7.02 24.10 11.74
CA LEU A 431 6.05 24.36 10.67
C LEU A 431 4.68 23.78 10.98
N CYS A 432 4.59 22.47 11.29
CA CYS A 432 3.31 21.82 11.42
C CYS A 432 2.52 22.23 12.67
N ASN A 433 3.17 22.53 13.80
CA ASN A 433 2.50 22.87 15.06
C ASN A 433 2.47 24.37 15.37
N GLU A 434 3.29 25.18 14.67
CA GLU A 434 3.40 26.61 14.95
C GLU A 434 3.05 27.47 13.75
N LEU A 435 3.97 27.61 12.75
CA LEU A 435 3.82 28.61 11.69
C LEU A 435 2.64 28.37 10.76
N CYS A 436 2.34 27.11 10.46
CA CYS A 436 1.26 26.75 9.55
C CYS A 436 -0.05 26.42 10.27
N SER A 437 0.01 25.99 11.55
CA SER A 437 -1.17 25.60 12.31
C SER A 437 -2.10 26.79 12.57
N LEU A 438 -3.40 26.63 12.26
CA LEU A 438 -4.44 27.67 12.40
C LEU A 438 -4.88 27.79 13.87
N ARG A 439 -3.95 28.21 14.75
CA ARG A 439 -4.15 28.23 16.19
C ARG A 439 -5.16 29.29 16.63
N PRO A 440 -5.96 29.00 17.68
CA PRO A 440 -6.96 29.94 18.15
C PRO A 440 -6.32 31.23 18.70
N HIS A 441 -7.02 32.36 18.50
CA HIS A 441 -6.66 33.70 18.94
C HIS A 441 -5.38 34.25 18.30
N GLU A 442 -5.06 33.74 17.09
CA GLU A 442 -3.92 34.19 16.30
C GLU A 442 -4.34 34.49 14.85
N GLU A 443 -3.59 35.38 14.22
CA GLU A 443 -3.71 35.61 12.79
C GLU A 443 -2.91 34.56 12.04
N SER A 444 -3.49 34.03 10.95
CA SER A 444 -2.85 32.99 10.16
C SER A 444 -3.00 33.25 8.66
N LEU A 445 -1.95 32.88 7.92
CA LEU A 445 -1.96 32.92 6.46
C LEU A 445 -2.62 31.64 5.91
N CYS A 446 -3.62 31.84 5.05
CA CYS A 446 -4.37 30.71 4.46
C CYS A 446 -4.38 30.79 2.94
N PHE A 447 -4.66 29.64 2.33
CA PHE A 447 -5.14 29.52 0.98
C PHE A 447 -6.59 29.03 1.04
N SER A 448 -7.53 29.82 0.54
CA SER A 448 -8.95 29.63 0.82
C SER A 448 -9.78 29.37 -0.42
N ALA A 449 -10.83 28.57 -0.22
CA ALA A 449 -11.95 28.40 -1.13
C ALA A 449 -13.20 29.00 -0.48
N VAL A 450 -13.78 30.02 -1.09
CA VAL A 450 -14.93 30.77 -0.56
C VAL A 450 -16.11 30.58 -1.46
N PHE A 451 -17.26 30.23 -0.90
CA PHE A 451 -18.48 29.90 -1.62
C PHE A 451 -19.65 30.74 -1.12
N THR A 452 -20.40 31.33 -2.02
CA THR A 452 -21.72 31.91 -1.72
C THR A 452 -22.78 30.86 -2.04
N LEU A 453 -23.46 30.34 -1.01
CA LEU A 453 -24.41 29.24 -1.12
C LEU A 453 -25.82 29.73 -0.73
N ASN A 454 -26.83 29.24 -1.42
CA ASN A 454 -28.23 29.40 -1.00
C ASN A 454 -28.75 28.17 -0.25
N GLU A 455 -29.99 28.21 0.23
CA GLU A 455 -30.64 27.11 0.94
C GLU A 455 -30.78 25.82 0.12
N ASN A 456 -30.78 25.92 -1.22
CA ASN A 456 -30.85 24.79 -2.14
C ASN A 456 -29.46 24.26 -2.50
N LEU A 457 -28.39 24.72 -1.83
CA LEU A 457 -26.98 24.38 -2.09
C LEU A 457 -26.47 24.82 -3.47
N GLU A 458 -27.15 25.74 -4.14
CA GLU A 458 -26.65 26.32 -5.38
C GLU A 458 -25.49 27.25 -5.03
N ILE A 459 -24.34 27.03 -5.70
CA ILE A 459 -23.16 27.89 -5.60
C ILE A 459 -23.43 29.11 -6.49
N LEU A 460 -23.78 30.24 -5.87
CA LEU A 460 -24.06 31.50 -6.57
C LEU A 460 -22.79 32.20 -7.00
N ASP A 461 -21.72 32.07 -6.20
CA ASP A 461 -20.39 32.60 -6.48
C ASP A 461 -19.32 31.72 -5.80
N GLU A 462 -18.14 31.70 -6.40
CA GLU A 462 -16.95 31.00 -5.84
C GLU A 462 -15.68 31.79 -6.08
N TRP A 463 -14.81 31.80 -5.09
CA TRP A 463 -13.54 32.48 -5.14
C TRP A 463 -12.44 31.61 -4.54
N PHE A 464 -11.26 31.61 -5.16
CA PHE A 464 -10.06 30.92 -4.66
C PHE A 464 -8.93 31.92 -4.57
N GLY A 465 -8.16 31.86 -3.49
CA GLY A 465 -7.01 32.73 -3.35
C GLY A 465 -6.43 32.74 -1.94
N ARG A 466 -5.38 33.52 -1.78
CA ARG A 466 -4.71 33.68 -0.50
C ARG A 466 -5.49 34.63 0.41
N THR A 467 -5.57 34.29 1.69
CA THR A 467 -6.30 35.04 2.72
C THR A 467 -5.46 35.22 3.96
N VAL A 468 -5.86 36.17 4.81
CA VAL A 468 -5.46 36.24 6.20
C VAL A 468 -6.72 36.07 7.04
N ILE A 469 -6.68 35.19 8.03
CA ILE A 469 -7.75 34.94 8.97
C ILE A 469 -7.32 35.30 10.40
N TYR A 470 -8.29 35.44 11.29
CA TYR A 470 -8.11 35.34 12.74
C TYR A 470 -8.95 34.19 13.23
N SER A 471 -8.34 33.19 13.89
CA SER A 471 -9.06 32.05 14.41
C SER A 471 -9.69 32.41 15.76
N ASP A 472 -11.02 32.56 15.81
CA ASP A 472 -11.73 32.98 17.02
C ASP A 472 -11.77 31.88 18.08
N ARG A 473 -11.85 30.61 17.63
CA ARG A 473 -11.91 29.46 18.52
C ARG A 473 -11.43 28.16 17.87
N ARG A 474 -10.86 27.28 18.68
CA ARG A 474 -10.63 25.88 18.35
C ARG A 474 -11.64 25.03 19.13
N PHE A 475 -12.42 24.20 18.44
CA PHE A 475 -13.30 23.18 19.00
C PHE A 475 -12.69 21.80 18.92
N ALA A 476 -12.86 20.99 19.98
CA ALA A 476 -12.80 19.55 19.82
C ALA A 476 -14.07 19.05 19.14
N TYR A 477 -13.99 17.91 18.39
CA TYR A 477 -15.19 17.34 17.77
C TYR A 477 -16.34 17.10 18.75
N GLU A 478 -16.02 16.72 19.97
CA GLU A 478 -17.00 16.47 21.02
C GLU A 478 -17.69 17.75 21.46
N GLU A 479 -16.97 18.88 21.54
CA GLU A 479 -17.52 20.19 21.87
C GLU A 479 -18.46 20.70 20.78
N ALA A 480 -18.01 20.64 19.51
CA ALA A 480 -18.86 21.01 18.37
C ALA A 480 -20.09 20.12 18.26
N GLN A 481 -19.97 18.83 18.56
CA GLN A 481 -21.08 17.90 18.60
C GLN A 481 -22.09 18.27 19.70
N GLN A 482 -21.62 18.66 20.87
CA GLN A 482 -22.49 19.12 21.96
C GLN A 482 -23.27 20.38 21.56
N VAL A 483 -22.65 21.32 20.84
CA VAL A 483 -23.34 22.50 20.29
C VAL A 483 -24.43 22.08 19.30
N ILE A 484 -24.14 21.13 18.40
CA ILE A 484 -25.12 20.61 17.42
C ILE A 484 -26.33 19.97 18.15
N GLU A 485 -26.08 19.16 19.16
CA GLU A 485 -27.12 18.40 19.88
C GLU A 485 -27.97 19.30 20.80
N THR A 486 -27.35 20.29 21.42
CA THR A 486 -28.05 21.14 22.41
C THR A 486 -28.60 22.47 21.86
N GLY A 487 -28.05 22.91 20.70
CA GLY A 487 -28.31 24.23 20.11
C GLY A 487 -27.74 25.39 20.96
N ARG A 488 -26.80 25.12 21.86
CA ARG A 488 -26.24 26.09 22.81
C ARG A 488 -24.70 25.95 22.88
N GLY A 489 -24.00 27.05 22.97
CA GLY A 489 -22.55 27.13 23.09
C GLY A 489 -22.01 28.31 22.30
N ASP A 490 -20.68 28.41 22.27
CA ASP A 490 -20.01 29.45 21.49
C ASP A 490 -20.27 29.21 20.00
N TYR A 491 -20.53 30.28 19.26
CA TYR A 491 -20.79 30.24 17.81
C TYR A 491 -21.87 29.22 17.39
N ALA A 492 -22.89 29.06 18.23
CA ALA A 492 -23.95 28.06 17.99
C ALA A 492 -24.72 28.32 16.68
N GLU A 493 -25.00 29.58 16.34
CA GLU A 493 -25.69 29.93 15.09
C GLU A 493 -24.88 29.52 13.87
N GLU A 494 -23.57 29.80 13.89
CA GLU A 494 -22.61 29.45 12.84
C GLU A 494 -22.47 27.95 12.67
N ILE A 495 -22.25 27.21 13.76
CA ILE A 495 -22.09 25.75 13.77
C ILE A 495 -23.38 25.08 13.26
N LEU A 496 -24.55 25.49 13.76
CA LEU A 496 -25.84 24.93 13.32
C LEU A 496 -26.11 25.23 11.84
N THR A 497 -25.74 26.42 11.36
CA THR A 497 -25.87 26.78 9.95
C THR A 497 -24.98 25.91 9.08
N LEU A 498 -23.69 25.78 9.43
CA LEU A 498 -22.74 24.94 8.71
C LEU A 498 -23.21 23.47 8.74
N ASN A 499 -23.62 22.94 9.90
CA ASN A 499 -24.12 21.57 10.00
C ASN A 499 -25.33 21.34 9.10
N ARG A 500 -26.30 22.25 9.07
CA ARG A 500 -27.49 22.16 8.21
C ARG A 500 -27.09 22.08 6.73
N LEU A 501 -26.20 22.94 6.28
CA LEU A 501 -25.68 22.94 4.89
C LEU A 501 -24.92 21.65 4.60
N ALA A 502 -24.02 21.20 5.49
CA ALA A 502 -23.26 19.98 5.35
C ALA A 502 -24.15 18.74 5.25
N GLN A 503 -25.16 18.61 6.11
CA GLN A 503 -26.10 17.49 6.08
C GLN A 503 -26.93 17.49 4.78
N ALA A 504 -27.23 18.64 4.22
CA ALA A 504 -27.91 18.74 2.93
C ALA A 504 -26.96 18.30 1.78
N MET A 505 -25.69 18.75 1.77
CA MET A 505 -24.67 18.29 0.80
C MET A 505 -24.44 16.77 0.88
N ARG A 506 -24.36 16.22 2.10
CA ARG A 506 -24.19 14.78 2.33
C ARG A 506 -25.38 13.98 1.75
N ARG A 507 -26.62 14.41 1.99
CA ARG A 507 -27.79 13.76 1.39
C ARG A 507 -27.79 13.80 -0.14
N GLU A 508 -27.37 14.90 -0.72
CA GLU A 508 -27.26 15.03 -2.17
C GLU A 508 -26.16 14.11 -2.74
N ARG A 509 -25.00 14.06 -2.12
CA ARG A 509 -23.88 13.20 -2.51
C ARG A 509 -24.30 11.72 -2.54
N PHE A 510 -25.00 11.24 -1.52
CA PHE A 510 -25.49 9.86 -1.48
C PHE A 510 -26.60 9.58 -2.52
N ARG A 511 -27.46 10.55 -2.79
CA ARG A 511 -28.43 10.44 -3.90
C ARG A 511 -27.73 10.31 -5.25
N ASN A 512 -26.61 10.98 -5.43
CA ASN A 512 -25.79 10.92 -6.63
C ASN A 512 -24.94 9.64 -6.75
N GLY A 513 -24.91 8.79 -5.72
CA GLY A 513 -24.29 7.47 -5.78
C GLY A 513 -22.99 7.33 -5.01
N ALA A 514 -22.63 8.27 -4.13
CA ALA A 514 -21.51 8.07 -3.21
C ALA A 514 -21.75 6.85 -2.31
N ILE A 515 -20.68 6.14 -1.96
CA ILE A 515 -20.73 4.96 -1.11
C ILE A 515 -20.48 5.36 0.35
N SER A 516 -21.34 4.90 1.26
CA SER A 516 -21.15 5.10 2.70
C SER A 516 -20.28 3.98 3.28
N PHE A 517 -19.11 4.34 3.77
CA PHE A 517 -18.21 3.43 4.48
C PHE A 517 -18.13 3.76 5.97
N ASP A 518 -19.27 4.10 6.58
CA ASP A 518 -19.31 4.41 8.01
C ASP A 518 -18.86 3.18 8.81
N ARG A 519 -17.63 3.22 9.33
CA ARG A 519 -17.05 2.19 10.19
C ARG A 519 -16.70 2.79 11.54
N ALA A 520 -17.02 2.05 12.58
CA ALA A 520 -16.43 2.30 13.88
C ALA A 520 -14.95 1.88 13.87
N GLU A 521 -14.05 2.82 14.12
CA GLU A 521 -12.62 2.54 14.25
C GLU A 521 -12.28 2.10 15.65
N ALA A 522 -11.65 0.94 15.78
CA ALA A 522 -11.11 0.51 17.07
C ALA A 522 -9.87 1.34 17.42
N LYS A 523 -9.90 2.03 18.54
CA LYS A 523 -8.81 2.82 19.11
C LYS A 523 -8.40 2.25 20.45
N PHE A 524 -7.12 2.38 20.81
CA PHE A 524 -6.58 1.96 22.09
C PHE A 524 -6.53 3.11 23.09
N ARG A 525 -6.88 2.82 24.35
CA ARG A 525 -6.49 3.66 25.46
C ARG A 525 -5.11 3.19 25.92
N LEU A 526 -4.15 4.09 25.94
CA LEU A 526 -2.78 3.81 26.34
C LEU A 526 -2.50 4.38 27.74
N ASP A 527 -1.64 3.70 28.50
CA ASP A 527 -1.08 4.26 29.73
C ASP A 527 0.10 5.21 29.41
N GLU A 528 0.71 5.79 30.46
CA GLU A 528 1.86 6.69 30.32
C GLU A 528 3.10 6.04 29.70
N LYS A 529 3.16 4.72 29.67
CA LYS A 529 4.22 3.92 29.04
C LYS A 529 3.86 3.44 27.64
N GLY A 530 2.73 3.92 27.10
CA GLY A 530 2.25 3.53 25.77
C GLY A 530 1.65 2.11 25.71
N ARG A 531 1.35 1.45 26.85
CA ARG A 531 0.73 0.13 26.86
C ARG A 531 -0.78 0.23 26.71
N PRO A 532 -1.42 -0.67 25.97
CA PRO A 532 -2.86 -0.65 25.73
C PRO A 532 -3.61 -1.15 26.96
N VAL A 533 -4.35 -0.28 27.64
CA VAL A 533 -5.16 -0.59 28.83
C VAL A 533 -6.64 -0.75 28.52
N GLY A 534 -7.06 -0.57 27.27
CA GLY A 534 -8.45 -0.74 26.84
C GLY A 534 -8.65 -0.43 25.37
N VAL A 535 -9.78 -0.88 24.83
CA VAL A 535 -10.18 -0.63 23.44
C VAL A 535 -11.51 0.11 23.47
N TYR A 536 -11.67 1.11 22.60
CA TYR A 536 -12.93 1.80 22.37
C TYR A 536 -13.17 2.00 20.88
N PHE A 537 -14.44 2.17 20.51
CA PHE A 537 -14.80 2.42 19.12
C PHE A 537 -15.11 3.90 18.94
N LYS A 538 -14.41 4.52 17.96
CA LYS A 538 -14.67 5.91 17.57
C LYS A 538 -15.73 5.92 16.48
N GLU A 539 -16.86 6.56 16.76
CA GLU A 539 -17.94 6.78 15.79
C GLU A 539 -17.83 8.15 15.16
N GLN A 540 -18.13 8.25 13.87
CA GLN A 540 -18.25 9.53 13.19
C GLN A 540 -19.63 10.14 13.47
N LYS A 541 -19.64 11.32 14.09
CA LYS A 541 -20.83 12.08 14.41
C LYS A 541 -21.04 13.25 13.43
N GLU A 542 -22.11 14.03 13.61
CA GLU A 542 -22.47 15.14 12.72
C GLU A 542 -21.39 16.22 12.65
N ALA A 543 -20.67 16.49 13.74
CA ALA A 543 -19.55 17.43 13.74
C ALA A 543 -18.42 16.98 12.80
N ASN A 544 -18.08 15.68 12.77
CA ASN A 544 -17.10 15.13 11.83
C ASN A 544 -17.61 15.23 10.38
N GLN A 545 -18.89 14.92 10.15
CA GLN A 545 -19.53 14.98 8.83
C GLN A 545 -19.59 16.42 8.31
N MET A 546 -19.80 17.40 9.21
CA MET A 546 -19.83 18.81 8.87
C MET A 546 -18.48 19.25 8.26
N ILE A 547 -17.37 18.95 8.92
CA ILE A 547 -16.05 19.27 8.41
C ILE A 547 -15.76 18.50 7.09
N GLU A 548 -16.04 17.19 7.08
CA GLU A 548 -15.88 16.34 5.89
C GLU A 548 -16.53 16.95 4.64
N GLU A 549 -17.81 17.35 4.72
CA GLU A 549 -18.54 17.84 3.56
C GLU A 549 -17.99 19.18 3.01
N PHE A 550 -17.52 20.08 3.87
CA PHE A 550 -16.88 21.33 3.42
C PHE A 550 -15.49 21.08 2.83
N MET A 551 -14.72 20.14 3.38
CA MET A 551 -13.45 19.72 2.80
C MET A 551 -13.66 19.05 1.43
N LEU A 552 -14.67 18.19 1.30
CA LEU A 552 -15.05 17.57 0.03
C LEU A 552 -15.49 18.62 -0.99
N LEU A 553 -16.25 19.64 -0.58
CA LEU A 553 -16.67 20.75 -1.44
C LEU A 553 -15.46 21.51 -1.99
N ALA A 554 -14.54 21.95 -1.10
CA ALA A 554 -13.33 22.67 -1.50
C ALA A 554 -12.47 21.83 -2.45
N ASN A 555 -12.17 20.57 -2.10
CA ASN A 555 -11.38 19.66 -2.92
C ASN A 555 -11.98 19.47 -4.32
N ARG A 556 -13.29 19.23 -4.42
CA ARG A 556 -14.00 19.07 -5.69
C ARG A 556 -13.95 20.34 -6.53
N ARG A 557 -14.24 21.51 -5.93
CA ARG A 557 -14.31 22.76 -6.68
C ARG A 557 -12.94 23.24 -7.17
N VAL A 558 -11.89 23.06 -6.37
CA VAL A 558 -10.50 23.32 -6.80
C VAL A 558 -10.12 22.41 -7.96
N ALA A 559 -10.44 21.11 -7.91
CA ALA A 559 -10.19 20.20 -9.01
C ALA A 559 -10.93 20.60 -10.30
N GLU A 560 -12.21 21.00 -10.20
CA GLU A 560 -13.00 21.48 -11.33
C GLU A 560 -12.45 22.79 -11.89
N PHE A 561 -12.07 23.75 -11.05
CA PHE A 561 -11.51 25.03 -11.46
C PHE A 561 -10.22 24.89 -12.28
N CYS A 562 -9.31 24.02 -11.81
CA CYS A 562 -8.02 23.78 -12.45
C CYS A 562 -8.13 22.87 -13.68
N GLY A 563 -8.92 21.79 -13.59
CA GLY A 563 -8.93 20.70 -14.57
C GLY A 563 -9.97 20.81 -15.66
N LYS A 564 -11.04 21.58 -15.44
CA LYS A 564 -12.13 21.68 -16.42
C LYS A 564 -11.68 22.45 -17.67
N VAL A 565 -11.70 21.78 -18.81
CA VAL A 565 -11.34 22.41 -20.09
C VAL A 565 -12.39 23.44 -20.48
N ARG A 566 -11.96 24.69 -20.58
CA ARG A 566 -12.80 25.81 -21.12
C ARG A 566 -12.41 26.07 -22.57
N GLY A 567 -13.23 25.64 -23.52
CA GLY A 567 -13.02 25.86 -24.95
C GLY A 567 -12.05 24.84 -25.60
N ARG A 568 -11.32 25.24 -26.68
CA ARG A 568 -10.42 24.38 -27.48
C ARG A 568 -9.00 24.22 -26.88
N LYS A 569 -8.76 24.64 -25.66
CA LYS A 569 -7.44 24.53 -25.03
C LYS A 569 -7.30 23.15 -24.38
N SER A 570 -6.11 22.56 -24.49
CA SER A 570 -5.73 21.35 -23.71
C SER A 570 -5.91 21.62 -22.21
N GLY A 571 -6.30 20.62 -21.45
CA GLY A 571 -6.40 20.71 -19.99
C GLY A 571 -5.08 21.17 -19.36
N ARG A 572 -5.18 21.87 -18.23
CA ARG A 572 -4.02 22.22 -17.41
C ARG A 572 -3.55 20.99 -16.67
N THR A 573 -2.24 20.84 -16.45
CA THR A 573 -1.69 19.82 -15.54
C THR A 573 -2.27 20.04 -14.14
N MET A 574 -2.84 19.00 -13.56
CA MET A 574 -3.43 19.04 -12.24
C MET A 574 -3.21 17.69 -11.55
N VAL A 575 -3.05 17.71 -10.25
CA VAL A 575 -2.99 16.50 -9.41
C VAL A 575 -4.41 16.13 -9.00
N TYR A 576 -4.84 14.93 -9.36
CA TYR A 576 -6.14 14.40 -8.98
C TYR A 576 -5.99 13.27 -7.96
N ARG A 577 -6.96 13.14 -7.08
CA ARG A 577 -7.18 11.95 -6.27
C ARG A 577 -8.26 11.13 -6.96
N VAL A 578 -7.87 10.05 -7.58
CA VAL A 578 -8.78 9.23 -8.38
C VAL A 578 -9.13 7.92 -7.68
N HIS A 579 -10.29 7.39 -8.00
CA HIS A 579 -10.75 6.10 -7.51
C HIS A 579 -11.52 5.40 -8.62
N ASP A 580 -10.97 4.30 -9.10
CA ASP A 580 -11.53 3.54 -10.21
C ASP A 580 -12.76 2.73 -9.79
N GLU A 581 -13.47 2.20 -10.76
CA GLU A 581 -14.56 1.27 -10.55
C GLU A 581 -14.08 -0.03 -9.87
N PRO A 582 -14.96 -0.71 -9.13
CA PRO A 582 -14.60 -1.96 -8.49
C PRO A 582 -14.20 -3.04 -9.51
N ASN A 583 -13.20 -3.84 -9.16
CA ASN A 583 -12.78 -4.97 -9.98
C ASN A 583 -13.91 -6.02 -10.11
N VAL A 584 -14.22 -6.40 -11.35
CA VAL A 584 -15.34 -7.29 -11.67
C VAL A 584 -15.23 -8.66 -10.99
N ASP A 585 -14.03 -9.26 -10.99
CA ASP A 585 -13.78 -10.58 -10.40
C ASP A 585 -13.91 -10.55 -8.87
N LYS A 586 -13.41 -9.48 -8.25
CA LYS A 586 -13.57 -9.27 -6.80
C LYS A 586 -15.03 -9.06 -6.41
N LEU A 587 -15.81 -8.32 -7.23
CA LEU A 587 -17.24 -8.16 -7.03
C LEU A 587 -17.99 -9.47 -7.18
N GLN A 588 -17.60 -10.33 -8.12
CA GLN A 588 -18.20 -11.64 -8.29
C GLN A 588 -17.93 -12.54 -7.08
N SER A 589 -16.70 -12.56 -6.59
CA SER A 589 -16.33 -13.28 -5.36
C SER A 589 -17.09 -12.74 -4.14
N PHE A 590 -17.19 -11.43 -4.00
CA PHE A 590 -17.98 -10.78 -2.96
C PHE A 590 -19.46 -11.19 -3.06
N ARG A 591 -20.04 -11.17 -4.25
CA ARG A 591 -21.44 -11.57 -4.48
C ARG A 591 -21.71 -13.02 -4.06
N GLN A 592 -20.81 -13.96 -4.41
CA GLN A 592 -20.92 -15.35 -3.99
C GLN A 592 -20.83 -15.50 -2.47
N PHE A 593 -19.96 -14.73 -1.84
CA PHE A 593 -19.79 -14.77 -0.40
C PHE A 593 -21.04 -14.31 0.37
N ILE A 594 -21.61 -13.15 0.01
CA ILE A 594 -22.78 -12.60 0.73
C ILE A 594 -24.05 -13.42 0.56
N LEU A 595 -24.15 -14.23 -0.51
CA LEU A 595 -25.25 -15.20 -0.68
C LEU A 595 -25.30 -16.21 0.47
N ARG A 596 -24.15 -16.54 1.09
CA ARG A 596 -24.10 -17.44 2.26
C ARG A 596 -24.81 -16.87 3.50
N PHE A 597 -24.94 -15.55 3.58
CA PHE A 597 -25.69 -14.83 4.62
C PHE A 597 -27.15 -14.54 4.20
N GLY A 598 -27.57 -15.03 3.04
CA GLY A 598 -28.92 -14.80 2.51
C GLY A 598 -29.12 -13.43 1.85
N HIS A 599 -28.03 -12.69 1.59
CA HIS A 599 -28.08 -11.40 0.90
C HIS A 599 -27.88 -11.57 -0.60
N VAL A 600 -28.74 -10.93 -1.39
CA VAL A 600 -28.62 -10.92 -2.86
C VAL A 600 -28.13 -9.55 -3.31
N PHE A 601 -26.98 -9.53 -3.99
CA PHE A 601 -26.42 -8.32 -4.59
C PHE A 601 -26.72 -8.32 -6.09
N LYS A 602 -27.59 -7.39 -6.54
CA LYS A 602 -28.15 -7.35 -7.90
C LYS A 602 -27.40 -6.38 -8.83
N ALA A 603 -26.15 -6.07 -8.54
CA ALA A 603 -25.37 -5.25 -9.46
C ALA A 603 -25.08 -6.03 -10.75
N SER A 604 -25.38 -5.43 -11.89
CA SER A 604 -25.10 -5.92 -13.23
C SER A 604 -24.82 -4.74 -14.13
N GLU A 605 -24.32 -4.95 -15.33
CA GLU A 605 -24.22 -3.92 -16.36
C GLU A 605 -25.54 -3.12 -16.42
N GLY A 606 -25.43 -1.79 -16.22
CA GLY A 606 -26.57 -0.87 -16.19
C GLY A 606 -27.23 -0.65 -14.82
N ARG A 607 -26.81 -1.35 -13.74
CA ARG A 607 -27.23 -1.02 -12.37
C ARG A 607 -26.05 -0.51 -11.54
N PRO A 608 -26.10 0.72 -11.00
CA PRO A 608 -24.99 1.28 -10.26
C PRO A 608 -24.63 0.42 -9.06
N VAL A 609 -23.40 -0.13 -9.06
CA VAL A 609 -22.84 -0.95 -7.98
C VAL A 609 -22.92 -0.20 -6.65
N ALA A 610 -22.61 1.10 -6.64
CA ALA A 610 -22.66 1.95 -5.46
C ALA A 610 -24.04 1.97 -4.77
N LYS A 611 -25.13 2.08 -5.53
CA LYS A 611 -26.50 2.09 -4.97
C LYS A 611 -26.90 0.76 -4.36
N GLU A 612 -26.52 -0.35 -5.00
CA GLU A 612 -26.77 -1.69 -4.45
C GLU A 612 -25.90 -1.97 -3.21
N MET A 613 -24.66 -1.44 -3.19
CA MET A 613 -23.77 -1.51 -2.04
C MET A 613 -24.36 -0.79 -0.83
N ASN A 614 -24.82 0.46 -1.01
CA ASN A 614 -25.47 1.23 0.05
C ASN A 614 -26.74 0.55 0.58
N LYS A 615 -27.56 -0.05 -0.29
CA LYS A 615 -28.72 -0.84 0.13
C LYS A 615 -28.32 -2.06 0.96
N LEU A 616 -27.23 -2.72 0.57
CA LEU A 616 -26.71 -3.87 1.31
C LEU A 616 -26.24 -3.42 2.70
N PHE A 617 -25.46 -2.34 2.80
CA PHE A 617 -24.98 -1.81 4.08
C PHE A 617 -26.13 -1.44 5.02
N GLN A 618 -27.18 -0.80 4.51
CA GLN A 618 -28.40 -0.53 5.31
C GLN A 618 -29.07 -1.81 5.80
N LYS A 619 -29.09 -2.89 5.00
CA LYS A 619 -29.69 -4.17 5.39
C LYS A 619 -28.92 -4.92 6.45
N VAL A 620 -27.59 -4.82 6.44
CA VAL A 620 -26.71 -5.53 7.39
C VAL A 620 -26.44 -4.72 8.65
N LYS A 621 -26.79 -3.43 8.67
CA LYS A 621 -26.57 -2.52 9.82
C LYS A 621 -27.18 -3.10 11.11
N GLY A 622 -26.37 -3.20 12.16
CA GLY A 622 -26.75 -3.78 13.45
C GLY A 622 -26.84 -5.31 13.47
N ARG A 623 -26.47 -6.00 12.37
CA ARG A 623 -26.47 -7.47 12.32
C ARG A 623 -25.07 -8.05 12.58
N PRO A 624 -24.96 -9.30 13.05
CA PRO A 624 -23.68 -9.93 13.32
C PRO A 624 -22.71 -9.96 12.12
N GLU A 625 -23.26 -10.04 10.91
CA GLU A 625 -22.48 -10.08 9.66
C GLU A 625 -22.05 -8.71 9.13
N GLU A 626 -22.48 -7.60 9.73
CA GLU A 626 -22.21 -6.22 9.26
C GLU A 626 -20.72 -5.97 9.01
N ASN A 627 -19.88 -6.28 10.00
CA ASN A 627 -18.44 -6.02 9.91
C ASN A 627 -17.76 -6.82 8.79
N VAL A 628 -18.13 -8.10 8.63
CA VAL A 628 -17.57 -8.97 7.59
C VAL A 628 -18.00 -8.50 6.20
N VAL A 629 -19.30 -8.22 6.03
CA VAL A 629 -19.86 -7.75 4.75
C VAL A 629 -19.23 -6.42 4.32
N THR A 630 -19.15 -5.44 5.22
CA THR A 630 -18.56 -4.13 4.93
C THR A 630 -17.05 -4.24 4.65
N THR A 631 -16.33 -5.11 5.39
CA THR A 631 -14.90 -5.36 5.15
C THR A 631 -14.64 -5.93 3.77
N LEU A 632 -15.40 -6.94 3.36
CA LEU A 632 -15.23 -7.56 2.05
C LEU A 632 -15.70 -6.66 0.92
N ALA A 633 -16.73 -5.85 1.13
CA ALA A 633 -17.15 -4.83 0.18
C ALA A 633 -16.01 -3.83 -0.10
N VAL A 634 -15.36 -3.27 0.94
CA VAL A 634 -14.21 -2.38 0.78
C VAL A 634 -13.06 -3.08 0.05
N ARG A 635 -12.76 -4.34 0.36
CA ARG A 635 -11.70 -5.11 -0.33
C ARG A 635 -12.00 -5.38 -1.80
N SER A 636 -13.27 -5.35 -2.21
CA SER A 636 -13.66 -5.49 -3.62
C SER A 636 -13.49 -4.19 -4.41
N MET A 637 -13.32 -3.05 -3.74
CA MET A 637 -13.10 -1.76 -4.38
C MET A 637 -11.65 -1.63 -4.86
N ALA A 638 -11.43 -0.77 -5.85
CA ALA A 638 -10.10 -0.31 -6.22
C ALA A 638 -9.48 0.52 -5.08
N LYS A 639 -8.17 0.73 -5.09
CA LYS A 639 -7.53 1.70 -4.21
C LYS A 639 -7.55 3.07 -4.89
N ALA A 640 -7.79 4.13 -4.13
CA ALA A 640 -7.59 5.48 -4.61
C ALA A 640 -6.08 5.79 -4.69
N TYR A 641 -5.67 6.61 -5.67
CA TYR A 641 -4.27 7.01 -5.88
C TYR A 641 -4.20 8.42 -6.47
N TYR A 642 -3.01 8.99 -6.51
CA TYR A 642 -2.77 10.28 -7.15
C TYR A 642 -2.29 10.08 -8.57
N THR A 643 -2.74 10.95 -9.49
CA THR A 643 -2.31 10.97 -10.89
C THR A 643 -2.66 12.32 -11.51
N THR A 644 -2.04 12.65 -12.63
CA THR A 644 -2.39 13.81 -13.44
C THR A 644 -3.50 13.50 -14.45
N ASP A 645 -3.93 12.25 -14.56
CA ASP A 645 -5.03 11.81 -15.43
C ASP A 645 -6.34 11.68 -14.65
N ASN A 646 -7.32 12.50 -15.02
CA ASN A 646 -8.60 12.49 -14.33
C ASN A 646 -9.52 11.37 -14.83
N ILE A 647 -9.76 10.38 -14.02
CA ILE A 647 -10.78 9.34 -14.22
C ILE A 647 -12.00 9.50 -13.29
N GLY A 648 -11.99 10.55 -12.45
CA GLY A 648 -13.00 10.77 -11.41
C GLY A 648 -12.75 9.94 -10.14
N HIS A 649 -13.64 10.10 -9.17
CA HIS A 649 -13.57 9.38 -7.89
C HIS A 649 -14.87 8.59 -7.66
N TYR A 650 -14.84 7.32 -8.03
CA TYR A 650 -16.01 6.44 -7.99
C TYR A 650 -16.71 6.39 -6.63
N GLY A 651 -15.96 6.18 -5.55
CA GLY A 651 -16.52 6.06 -4.20
C GLY A 651 -17.24 7.33 -3.70
N LEU A 652 -16.80 8.51 -4.14
CA LEU A 652 -17.41 9.80 -3.81
C LEU A 652 -18.47 10.27 -4.83
N ALA A 653 -18.57 9.60 -5.98
CA ALA A 653 -19.39 9.98 -7.12
C ALA A 653 -19.06 11.40 -7.65
N PHE A 654 -17.76 11.74 -7.66
CA PHE A 654 -17.28 13.03 -8.17
C PHE A 654 -16.55 12.86 -9.50
N PRO A 655 -16.90 13.64 -10.54
CA PRO A 655 -16.18 13.60 -11.81
C PRO A 655 -14.81 14.29 -11.75
N TYR A 656 -14.57 15.16 -10.79
CA TYR A 656 -13.31 15.84 -10.50
C TYR A 656 -13.09 15.80 -8.99
N TYR A 657 -11.92 15.37 -8.57
CA TYR A 657 -11.56 15.38 -7.15
C TYR A 657 -10.04 15.49 -6.98
N THR A 658 -9.61 16.27 -6.00
CA THR A 658 -8.23 16.41 -5.59
C THR A 658 -8.15 16.47 -4.07
N HIS A 659 -6.94 16.49 -3.54
CA HIS A 659 -6.67 16.87 -2.17
C HIS A 659 -6.06 18.27 -2.13
N PHE A 660 -6.69 19.18 -1.38
CA PHE A 660 -6.28 20.58 -1.24
C PHE A 660 -6.26 20.97 0.25
N THR A 661 -6.95 20.23 1.11
CA THR A 661 -7.35 20.66 2.45
C THR A 661 -6.42 20.24 3.58
N SER A 662 -5.28 19.59 3.31
CA SER A 662 -4.35 19.16 4.36
C SER A 662 -2.87 19.20 3.95
N PRO A 663 -2.32 20.40 3.61
CA PRO A 663 -0.95 20.55 3.13
C PRO A 663 0.13 20.39 4.23
N ILE A 664 -0.24 20.45 5.52
CA ILE A 664 0.71 20.20 6.63
C ILE A 664 1.13 18.73 6.63
N ARG A 665 0.21 17.83 6.27
CA ARG A 665 0.41 16.39 6.39
C ARG A 665 0.38 15.61 5.09
N ARG A 666 0.14 16.23 3.93
CA ARG A 666 0.15 15.56 2.61
C ARG A 666 0.83 16.43 1.55
N TYR A 667 1.88 15.91 0.95
CA TYR A 667 2.63 16.61 -0.10
C TYR A 667 1.78 16.89 -1.36
N PRO A 668 0.88 16.02 -1.84
CA PRO A 668 -0.01 16.32 -2.96
C PRO A 668 -0.86 17.59 -2.77
N ASP A 669 -1.28 17.90 -1.55
CA ASP A 669 -2.01 19.15 -1.26
C ASP A 669 -1.11 20.37 -1.50
N MET A 670 0.17 20.31 -1.12
CA MET A 670 1.15 21.37 -1.42
C MET A 670 1.34 21.55 -2.94
N MET A 671 1.41 20.42 -3.68
CA MET A 671 1.46 20.45 -5.15
C MET A 671 0.25 21.16 -5.72
N VAL A 672 -0.94 20.85 -5.23
CA VAL A 672 -2.21 21.46 -5.65
C VAL A 672 -2.24 22.96 -5.32
N HIS A 673 -1.81 23.37 -4.13
CA HIS A 673 -1.68 24.78 -3.75
C HIS A 673 -0.78 25.56 -4.73
N ARG A 674 0.36 25.00 -5.10
CA ARG A 674 1.32 25.60 -6.04
C ARG A 674 0.72 25.72 -7.45
N LEU A 675 0.02 24.68 -7.93
CA LEU A 675 -0.64 24.69 -9.23
C LEU A 675 -1.80 25.69 -9.26
N LEU A 676 -2.63 25.71 -8.20
CA LEU A 676 -3.75 26.64 -8.10
C LEU A 676 -3.26 28.10 -8.07
N ALA A 677 -2.24 28.43 -7.26
CA ALA A 677 -1.64 29.77 -7.22
C ALA A 677 -1.17 30.20 -8.62
N ARG A 678 -0.39 29.32 -9.28
CA ARG A 678 0.09 29.58 -10.65
C ARG A 678 -1.03 29.85 -11.64
N TYR A 679 -2.14 29.13 -11.56
CA TYR A 679 -3.25 29.29 -12.49
C TYR A 679 -4.13 30.51 -12.19
N LEU A 680 -4.23 30.92 -10.93
CA LEU A 680 -4.88 32.16 -10.53
C LEU A 680 -4.12 33.38 -11.04
N GLU A 681 -2.79 33.33 -11.06
CA GLU A 681 -1.91 34.34 -11.64
C GLU A 681 -1.85 34.33 -13.19
N GLY A 682 -2.60 33.43 -13.85
CA GLY A 682 -2.62 33.31 -15.31
C GLY A 682 -1.43 32.56 -15.91
N GLY A 683 -0.67 31.84 -15.07
CA GLY A 683 0.48 31.03 -15.48
C GLY A 683 0.11 29.90 -16.45
N LYS A 684 1.10 29.49 -17.26
CA LYS A 684 0.96 28.38 -18.20
C LYS A 684 0.94 27.04 -17.47
N THR A 685 0.42 26.00 -18.14
CA THR A 685 0.50 24.62 -17.67
C THR A 685 1.95 24.20 -17.43
N THR A 686 2.13 23.31 -16.47
CA THR A 686 3.44 22.73 -16.09
C THR A 686 3.68 21.41 -16.84
N ASP A 687 4.90 20.87 -16.74
CA ASP A 687 5.23 19.58 -17.28
C ASP A 687 4.44 18.46 -16.58
N LYS A 688 3.71 17.68 -17.38
CA LYS A 688 2.85 16.61 -16.89
C LYS A 688 3.65 15.42 -16.34
N ALA A 689 4.75 15.05 -17.00
CA ALA A 689 5.54 13.89 -16.63
C ALA A 689 6.18 14.05 -15.24
N THR A 690 6.71 15.23 -14.95
CA THR A 690 7.27 15.55 -13.62
C THR A 690 6.21 15.41 -12.52
N PHE A 691 5.00 15.94 -12.75
CA PHE A 691 3.93 15.84 -11.76
C PHE A 691 3.37 14.41 -11.64
N GLU A 692 3.39 13.62 -12.72
CA GLU A 692 2.99 12.21 -12.65
C GLU A 692 3.95 11.41 -11.77
N ALA A 693 5.27 11.56 -11.95
CA ALA A 693 6.25 10.92 -11.10
C ALA A 693 6.08 11.26 -9.61
N LEU A 694 5.78 12.54 -9.29
CA LEU A 694 5.48 12.95 -7.92
C LEU A 694 4.17 12.33 -7.39
N CYS A 695 3.16 12.14 -8.23
CA CYS A 695 1.91 11.47 -7.88
C CYS A 695 2.12 9.99 -7.58
N GLU A 696 2.91 9.30 -8.39
CA GLU A 696 3.30 7.91 -8.18
C GLU A 696 4.02 7.77 -6.83
N HIS A 697 5.07 8.57 -6.61
CA HIS A 697 5.81 8.59 -5.35
C HIS A 697 4.89 8.83 -4.14
N ALA A 698 4.04 9.87 -4.18
CA ALA A 698 3.13 10.18 -3.09
C ALA A 698 2.13 9.03 -2.81
N SER A 699 1.66 8.34 -3.86
CA SER A 699 0.78 7.17 -3.73
C SER A 699 1.48 5.99 -3.08
N GLU A 700 2.73 5.74 -3.43
CA GLU A 700 3.57 4.70 -2.81
C GLU A 700 3.82 5.01 -1.32
N ARG A 701 4.18 6.25 -1.00
CA ARG A 701 4.41 6.68 0.39
C ARG A 701 3.16 6.55 1.25
N GLU A 702 1.98 6.89 0.70
CA GLU A 702 0.69 6.70 1.39
C GLU A 702 0.42 5.22 1.70
N VAL A 703 0.68 4.31 0.75
CA VAL A 703 0.50 2.87 0.97
C VAL A 703 1.43 2.37 2.08
N ILE A 704 2.70 2.78 2.06
CA ILE A 704 3.70 2.40 3.07
C ILE A 704 3.30 2.95 4.44
N ALA A 705 2.88 4.21 4.54
CA ALA A 705 2.41 4.82 5.79
C ALA A 705 1.20 4.06 6.37
N ALA A 706 0.22 3.70 5.54
CA ALA A 706 -0.94 2.92 5.96
C ALA A 706 -0.58 1.48 6.38
N GLU A 707 0.48 0.90 5.83
CA GLU A 707 0.99 -0.41 6.26
C GLU A 707 1.67 -0.34 7.63
N ALA A 708 2.47 0.71 7.87
CA ALA A 708 3.10 0.96 9.17
C ALA A 708 2.03 1.22 10.26
N GLU A 709 0.99 2.02 9.97
CA GLU A 709 -0.16 2.22 10.86
C GLU A 709 -0.80 0.87 11.24
N ARG A 710 -1.12 0.02 10.25
CA ARG A 710 -1.70 -1.31 10.49
C ARG A 710 -0.77 -2.21 11.29
N ALA A 711 0.54 -2.14 11.06
CA ALA A 711 1.53 -2.88 11.84
C ALA A 711 1.53 -2.44 13.31
N SER A 712 1.47 -1.14 13.58
CA SER A 712 1.40 -0.59 14.95
C SER A 712 0.11 -0.99 15.66
N ILE A 713 -1.03 -0.93 14.99
CA ILE A 713 -2.32 -1.40 15.50
C ILE A 713 -2.25 -2.89 15.84
N LYS A 714 -1.68 -3.70 14.95
CA LYS A 714 -1.52 -5.14 15.17
C LYS A 714 -0.58 -5.43 16.34
N TYR A 715 0.52 -4.69 16.46
CA TYR A 715 1.43 -4.82 17.59
C TYR A 715 0.70 -4.56 18.91
N LYS A 716 -0.03 -3.43 19.02
CA LYS A 716 -0.83 -3.08 20.20
C LYS A 716 -1.95 -4.06 20.49
N MET A 717 -2.56 -4.63 19.47
CA MET A 717 -3.57 -5.67 19.64
C MET A 717 -2.96 -6.94 20.27
N VAL A 718 -1.80 -7.37 19.78
CA VAL A 718 -1.09 -8.55 20.34
C VAL A 718 -0.64 -8.27 21.78
N GLU A 719 -0.15 -7.06 22.06
CA GLU A 719 0.24 -6.65 23.42
C GLU A 719 -0.97 -6.70 24.36
N PHE A 720 -2.10 -6.11 23.97
CA PHE A 720 -3.36 -6.13 24.74
C PHE A 720 -3.90 -7.54 25.01
N MET A 721 -3.70 -8.48 24.07
CA MET A 721 -4.16 -9.87 24.24
C MET A 721 -3.23 -10.71 25.11
N LYS A 722 -2.01 -10.27 25.38
CA LYS A 722 -1.06 -10.97 26.29
C LYS A 722 -1.27 -10.62 27.76
N GLU A 723 -1.84 -9.46 28.05
CA GLU A 723 -2.26 -9.02 29.39
C GLU A 723 -3.64 -9.57 29.76
#